data_57c8ce330632c64066e2af6b679b0e73
#
_entry.id   57c8ce330632c64066e2af6b679b0e73
#
_cell.length_a   1.000
_cell.length_b   1.000
_cell.length_c   1.000
_cell.angle_alpha   90.00
_cell.angle_beta   90.00
_cell.angle_gamma   90.00
#
_symmetry.space_group_name_H-M   'P 1'
#
loop_
_entity.id
_entity.type
_entity.pdbx_description
1 polymer ?
#
loop_
_entity_poly.entity_id
_entity_poly.type
_entity_poly.pdbx_seq_one_letter_code
_entity_poly.pdbx_strand_id
1 'polypeptide(L)'
;MQNYQSHSIKVLKGLEGVRKRPGMYIGDTNVGGLHHMVYEVVDNAVDESMAGFCDTINITLTDEGSCIVEDNGRGIPVDIHPTEKIPACTVVLTILHAGGKFDNDTYKVSGGLHGVGVSVVNALSKRLIMTIKKEGQIYRQEFEKGIPISELEIIGKTKSAKESGTTIEFFPDESVMEVVEFQAGILQKRFKEMAYLNDGLKISFKEEKTQLQETYFYEDGLKQFVKDSAKKELLTPIISFKSMDEETRTSIEVALAYADDYNENTLSFVNNIKTSEGGTHEAGFKMGLSKAILQYIDENIKTRESRPISEDIKEGLIAVVSLKMSEPLFEGQTKSKLGSSYARALVSKLVYDKIHQFLEENPNEAKIIANKALLAAKAREASKKARELTRKKDNLSVGTLPGKLADCQSKDPLESEIFLVEGDSAGGSAKQGRDRVFQAILPLKGKILNVEKSHLSKILKSEEIKNMITAFGCGIQESFDIERLRYHKIIIMTDADVDGSHIQTLLMTFFYRYLRPLIEQGHVYIAQAPLYKYKKGKTEIYLKDSVALDHFLIEHGINSVDIEGIGKNDLMNLLKVVRHYRYALLELEKRYNLLEILRFLIETKDALSFDMKILEKSILEKLKSLNYQILRSFATEESLHLHAQTPKGLVEFNLDDNLFKEVLFEEANYTYQKLMEYNLDFLENKDILAFLEEVENHAKKGANIQRYKGLGEMNPNDLWETTMHKENRSLIKLKIEDLEKTDAVFSLCMGDEVEPRRAFIQAHAKDVKQLDV
;
A
#
# COMPACT_ATOMS: atom_id res chain seq x y z
N MET A 1 -43.63 6.66 -3.74
CA MET A 1 -42.70 7.47 -4.57
C MET A 1 -42.51 8.79 -3.87
N GLN A 2 -41.28 9.09 -3.36
CA GLN A 2 -41.01 10.42 -2.80
C GLN A 2 -41.04 11.42 -3.94
N ASN A 3 -41.85 12.45 -3.83
CA ASN A 3 -41.95 13.53 -4.82
C ASN A 3 -40.61 14.29 -4.87
N TYR A 4 -39.87 14.11 -5.97
CA TYR A 4 -38.65 14.90 -6.27
C TYR A 4 -39.13 16.29 -6.75
N GLN A 5 -39.05 17.29 -5.87
CA GLN A 5 -39.49 18.66 -6.14
C GLN A 5 -38.34 19.63 -5.92
N SER A 6 -38.51 20.89 -6.32
CA SER A 6 -37.48 21.94 -6.24
C SER A 6 -36.87 22.11 -4.83
N HIS A 7 -37.63 21.89 -3.77
CA HIS A 7 -37.13 21.91 -2.39
C HIS A 7 -36.18 20.77 -2.02
N SER A 8 -36.12 19.71 -2.85
CA SER A 8 -35.15 18.62 -2.72
C SER A 8 -33.76 19.01 -3.24
N ILE A 9 -33.64 20.11 -3.99
CA ILE A 9 -32.37 20.62 -4.52
C ILE A 9 -31.77 21.55 -3.46
N LYS A 10 -30.68 21.08 -2.79
CA LYS A 10 -29.93 21.88 -1.82
C LYS A 10 -28.74 22.52 -2.50
N VAL A 11 -28.59 23.83 -2.34
CA VAL A 11 -27.40 24.59 -2.75
C VAL A 11 -26.49 24.72 -1.52
N LEU A 12 -25.31 24.16 -1.59
CA LEU A 12 -24.27 24.31 -0.56
C LEU A 12 -23.48 25.59 -0.83
N LYS A 13 -23.28 26.41 0.19
CA LYS A 13 -22.57 27.68 0.07
C LYS A 13 -21.15 27.58 0.63
N GLY A 14 -20.22 28.37 0.06
CA GLY A 14 -18.82 28.44 0.53
C GLY A 14 -18.14 27.09 0.57
N LEU A 15 -17.48 26.78 1.68
CA LEU A 15 -16.71 25.54 1.89
C LEU A 15 -17.55 24.33 2.41
N GLU A 16 -18.85 24.50 2.62
CA GLU A 16 -19.75 23.44 3.08
C GLU A 16 -19.78 22.25 2.10
N GLY A 17 -19.67 22.54 0.80
CA GLY A 17 -19.61 21.51 -0.25
C GLY A 17 -18.38 20.61 -0.11
N VAL A 18 -17.24 21.17 0.27
CA VAL A 18 -15.98 20.46 0.48
C VAL A 18 -16.13 19.47 1.65
N ARG A 19 -16.62 19.94 2.78
CA ARG A 19 -16.83 19.11 3.98
C ARG A 19 -17.82 17.97 3.73
N LYS A 20 -18.82 18.18 2.87
CA LYS A 20 -19.83 17.17 2.56
C LYS A 20 -19.37 16.14 1.55
N ARG A 21 -18.44 16.48 0.67
CA ARG A 21 -17.91 15.63 -0.39
C ARG A 21 -16.38 15.75 -0.49
N PRO A 22 -15.62 15.45 0.58
CA PRO A 22 -14.17 15.65 0.61
C PRO A 22 -13.44 14.88 -0.49
N GLY A 23 -13.88 13.66 -0.81
CA GLY A 23 -13.28 12.83 -1.85
C GLY A 23 -13.26 13.45 -3.26
N MET A 24 -14.09 14.44 -3.54
CA MET A 24 -14.03 15.20 -4.81
C MET A 24 -12.80 16.11 -4.90
N TYR A 25 -12.20 16.49 -3.76
CA TYR A 25 -11.11 17.45 -3.67
C TYR A 25 -9.77 16.83 -3.26
N ILE A 26 -9.79 15.84 -2.36
CA ILE A 26 -8.60 15.20 -1.82
C ILE A 26 -8.50 13.70 -2.14
N GLY A 27 -9.42 13.16 -2.97
CA GLY A 27 -9.43 11.78 -3.42
C GLY A 27 -10.15 10.82 -2.46
N ASP A 28 -9.70 10.73 -1.22
CA ASP A 28 -10.32 9.91 -0.16
C ASP A 28 -10.27 10.63 1.21
N THR A 29 -10.77 9.99 2.27
CA THR A 29 -10.73 10.49 3.65
C THR A 29 -9.78 9.67 4.55
N ASN A 30 -9.04 8.75 3.96
CA ASN A 30 -8.03 7.92 4.61
C ASN A 30 -6.65 8.61 4.63
N VAL A 31 -5.59 7.82 4.83
CA VAL A 31 -4.19 8.28 4.83
C VAL A 31 -3.83 9.05 3.56
N GLY A 32 -4.34 8.63 2.39
CA GLY A 32 -4.10 9.30 1.10
C GLY A 32 -4.60 10.74 1.10
N GLY A 33 -5.87 10.94 1.44
CA GLY A 33 -6.48 12.28 1.53
C GLY A 33 -5.86 13.15 2.62
N LEU A 34 -5.50 12.56 3.78
CA LEU A 34 -4.80 13.28 4.84
C LEU A 34 -3.46 13.85 4.36
N HIS A 35 -2.66 13.04 3.68
CA HIS A 35 -1.37 13.50 3.14
C HIS A 35 -1.56 14.47 1.97
N HIS A 36 -2.65 14.34 1.21
CA HIS A 36 -2.97 15.31 0.16
C HIS A 36 -3.17 16.72 0.71
N MET A 37 -3.76 16.86 1.91
CA MET A 37 -3.83 18.16 2.59
C MET A 37 -2.46 18.76 2.86
N VAL A 38 -1.47 17.94 3.28
CA VAL A 38 -0.07 18.39 3.45
C VAL A 38 0.52 18.83 2.11
N TYR A 39 0.31 18.02 1.06
CA TYR A 39 0.85 18.32 -0.27
C TYR A 39 0.28 19.65 -0.83
N GLU A 40 -1.00 19.93 -0.66
CA GLU A 40 -1.58 21.19 -1.14
C GLU A 40 -0.97 22.45 -0.47
N VAL A 41 -0.57 22.36 0.80
CA VAL A 41 0.12 23.47 1.48
C VAL A 41 1.57 23.55 1.04
N VAL A 42 2.29 22.42 0.97
CA VAL A 42 3.69 22.38 0.54
C VAL A 42 3.84 22.79 -0.92
N ASP A 43 2.94 22.35 -1.81
CA ASP A 43 2.96 22.74 -3.23
C ASP A 43 2.82 24.26 -3.42
N ASN A 44 2.12 24.97 -2.52
CA ASN A 44 2.07 26.43 -2.55
C ASN A 44 3.43 27.06 -2.24
N ALA A 45 4.18 26.51 -1.27
CA ALA A 45 5.53 26.96 -0.96
C ALA A 45 6.52 26.62 -2.08
N VAL A 46 6.36 25.46 -2.73
CA VAL A 46 7.15 25.05 -3.90
C VAL A 46 6.84 25.96 -5.11
N ASP A 47 5.60 26.40 -5.29
CA ASP A 47 5.24 27.37 -6.34
C ASP A 47 5.95 28.72 -6.13
N GLU A 48 6.12 29.19 -4.89
CA GLU A 48 6.95 30.36 -4.56
C GLU A 48 8.43 30.11 -4.90
N SER A 49 8.93 28.87 -4.71
CA SER A 49 10.28 28.52 -5.10
C SER A 49 10.45 28.51 -6.63
N MET A 50 9.49 27.95 -7.37
CA MET A 50 9.51 27.98 -8.84
C MET A 50 9.44 29.40 -9.40
N ALA A 51 8.79 30.30 -8.68
CA ALA A 51 8.75 31.72 -9.00
C ALA A 51 10.05 32.47 -8.60
N GLY A 52 10.99 31.82 -7.91
CA GLY A 52 12.29 32.35 -7.53
C GLY A 52 12.29 33.16 -6.22
N PHE A 53 11.26 33.03 -5.39
CA PHE A 53 11.10 33.81 -4.16
C PHE A 53 11.25 33.00 -2.87
N CYS A 54 11.32 31.66 -2.95
CA CYS A 54 11.48 30.79 -1.81
C CYS A 54 12.62 29.81 -2.04
N ASP A 55 13.50 29.62 -1.05
CA ASP A 55 14.60 28.66 -1.07
C ASP A 55 14.57 27.70 0.12
N THR A 56 13.69 27.93 1.09
CA THR A 56 13.61 27.11 2.30
C THR A 56 12.17 26.89 2.72
N ILE A 57 11.83 25.60 2.90
CA ILE A 57 10.53 25.15 3.41
C ILE A 57 10.80 24.30 4.64
N ASN A 58 10.13 24.60 5.75
CA ASN A 58 10.17 23.83 6.99
C ASN A 58 8.82 23.17 7.22
N ILE A 59 8.81 21.88 7.47
CA ILE A 59 7.60 21.10 7.72
C ILE A 59 7.75 20.41 9.06
N THR A 60 6.77 20.59 9.95
CA THR A 60 6.78 19.97 11.28
C THR A 60 5.46 19.24 11.53
N LEU A 61 5.53 17.96 11.88
CA LEU A 61 4.43 17.23 12.48
C LEU A 61 4.56 17.37 14.00
N THR A 62 3.56 17.95 14.63
CA THR A 62 3.61 18.22 16.08
C THR A 62 3.07 17.05 16.91
N ASP A 63 3.44 16.99 18.18
CA ASP A 63 2.89 16.02 19.15
C ASP A 63 1.37 16.19 19.34
N GLU A 64 0.84 17.38 19.09
CA GLU A 64 -0.60 17.69 19.17
C GLU A 64 -1.40 17.20 17.96
N GLY A 65 -0.72 16.60 16.95
CA GLY A 65 -1.34 16.07 15.73
C GLY A 65 -1.64 17.12 14.66
N SER A 66 -0.96 18.29 14.69
CA SER A 66 -1.01 19.28 13.61
C SER A 66 0.16 19.08 12.63
N CYS A 67 -0.01 19.67 11.43
CA CYS A 67 1.06 19.85 10.46
C CYS A 67 1.32 21.35 10.28
N ILE A 68 2.57 21.76 10.47
CA ILE A 68 3.04 23.13 10.25
C ILE A 68 3.88 23.13 8.98
N VAL A 69 3.57 24.02 8.05
CA VAL A 69 4.38 24.29 6.85
C VAL A 69 4.76 25.75 6.85
N GLU A 70 6.04 26.05 6.87
CA GLU A 70 6.61 27.40 6.84
C GLU A 70 7.49 27.56 5.60
N ASP A 71 7.25 28.60 4.82
CA ASP A 71 8.09 29.03 3.70
C ASP A 71 8.70 30.40 3.96
N ASN A 72 9.79 30.69 3.25
CA ASN A 72 10.41 32.02 3.25
C ASN A 72 10.13 32.81 1.94
N GLY A 73 8.99 32.55 1.30
CA GLY A 73 8.54 33.23 0.09
C GLY A 73 8.07 34.67 0.33
N ARG A 74 7.31 35.23 -0.62
CA ARG A 74 6.82 36.64 -0.56
C ARG A 74 5.75 36.87 0.50
N GLY A 75 5.18 35.84 1.10
CA GLY A 75 4.01 35.90 1.96
C GLY A 75 2.71 36.28 1.19
N ILE A 76 1.61 35.63 1.56
CA ILE A 76 0.29 35.91 0.95
C ILE A 76 -0.05 37.40 1.12
N PRO A 77 -0.64 38.07 0.11
CA PRO A 77 -1.05 39.48 0.23
C PRO A 77 -2.03 39.69 1.39
N VAL A 78 -1.79 40.74 2.17
CA VAL A 78 -2.59 41.09 3.36
C VAL A 78 -3.54 42.26 3.13
N ASP A 79 -3.40 42.93 1.99
CA ASP A 79 -4.24 44.10 1.59
C ASP A 79 -5.69 43.67 1.39
N ILE A 80 -6.58 44.65 1.44
CA ILE A 80 -8.01 44.43 1.22
C ILE A 80 -8.26 44.11 -0.27
N HIS A 81 -8.87 42.96 -0.52
CA HIS A 81 -9.23 42.54 -1.87
C HIS A 81 -10.25 43.50 -2.49
N PRO A 82 -10.02 44.01 -3.70
CA PRO A 82 -10.85 45.10 -4.27
C PRO A 82 -12.33 44.73 -4.43
N THR A 83 -12.65 43.48 -4.70
CA THR A 83 -14.05 43.03 -4.88
C THR A 83 -14.66 42.49 -3.59
N GLU A 84 -13.96 41.60 -2.88
CA GLU A 84 -14.50 40.91 -1.70
C GLU A 84 -14.51 41.77 -0.43
N LYS A 85 -13.75 42.87 -0.40
CA LYS A 85 -13.67 43.82 0.71
C LYS A 85 -13.18 43.24 2.05
N ILE A 86 -12.50 42.12 2.00
CA ILE A 86 -11.81 41.48 3.12
C ILE A 86 -10.33 41.26 2.74
N PRO A 87 -9.42 40.95 3.70
CA PRO A 87 -8.02 40.73 3.39
C PRO A 87 -7.84 39.64 2.33
N ALA A 88 -6.92 39.84 1.38
CA ALA A 88 -6.69 38.90 0.28
C ALA A 88 -6.29 37.51 0.79
N CYS A 89 -5.51 37.40 1.87
CA CYS A 89 -5.18 36.15 2.53
C CYS A 89 -6.42 35.40 3.06
N THR A 90 -7.40 36.13 3.60
CA THR A 90 -8.68 35.55 4.03
C THR A 90 -9.48 35.03 2.82
N VAL A 91 -9.49 35.78 1.70
CA VAL A 91 -10.14 35.34 0.45
C VAL A 91 -9.57 34.01 -0.01
N VAL A 92 -8.24 33.86 -0.07
CA VAL A 92 -7.55 32.63 -0.53
C VAL A 92 -7.88 31.43 0.35
N LEU A 93 -8.10 31.62 1.65
CA LEU A 93 -8.41 30.54 2.58
C LEU A 93 -9.90 30.19 2.67
N THR A 94 -10.81 31.06 2.26
CA THR A 94 -12.27 30.91 2.50
C THR A 94 -13.12 30.81 1.24
N ILE A 95 -12.56 31.17 0.09
CA ILE A 95 -13.30 31.21 -1.18
C ILE A 95 -12.64 30.21 -2.16
N LEU A 96 -13.44 29.30 -2.71
CA LEU A 96 -12.99 28.39 -3.76
C LEU A 96 -12.75 29.17 -5.05
N HIS A 97 -11.76 28.70 -5.83
CA HIS A 97 -11.37 29.34 -7.10
C HIS A 97 -10.87 30.79 -6.92
N ALA A 98 -10.21 31.06 -5.81
CA ALA A 98 -9.54 32.31 -5.52
C ALA A 98 -8.02 32.10 -5.39
N GLY A 99 -7.22 32.95 -6.01
CA GLY A 99 -5.76 32.89 -5.90
C GLY A 99 -5.04 33.66 -7.01
N GLY A 100 -3.81 34.09 -6.74
CA GLY A 100 -2.96 34.83 -7.69
C GLY A 100 -2.41 33.97 -8.85
N LYS A 101 -2.68 32.66 -8.84
CA LYS A 101 -2.19 31.70 -9.87
C LYS A 101 -3.06 31.70 -11.14
N PHE A 102 -4.19 32.40 -11.16
CA PHE A 102 -4.99 32.67 -12.34
C PHE A 102 -4.40 33.78 -13.21
N ASP A 103 -3.40 34.52 -12.70
CA ASP A 103 -2.69 35.56 -13.42
C ASP A 103 -1.31 35.07 -13.85
N ASN A 104 -1.12 34.85 -15.15
CA ASN A 104 0.11 34.36 -15.76
C ASN A 104 1.31 35.32 -15.61
N ASP A 105 1.06 36.60 -15.26
CA ASP A 105 2.14 37.56 -14.99
C ASP A 105 2.74 37.36 -13.58
N THR A 106 1.93 36.88 -12.64
CA THR A 106 2.36 36.63 -11.25
C THR A 106 3.07 35.27 -11.08
N TYR A 107 2.56 34.22 -11.72
CA TYR A 107 3.15 32.88 -11.72
C TYR A 107 3.21 32.32 -13.14
N LYS A 108 4.40 32.29 -13.71
CA LYS A 108 4.61 31.75 -15.10
C LYS A 108 4.39 30.23 -15.15
N VAL A 109 4.69 29.53 -14.09
CA VAL A 109 4.53 28.08 -13.93
C VAL A 109 4.08 27.82 -12.49
N SER A 110 3.04 27.05 -12.28
CA SER A 110 2.59 26.63 -10.96
C SER A 110 2.00 25.21 -10.97
N GLY A 111 2.09 24.51 -9.84
CA GLY A 111 1.40 23.25 -9.62
C GLY A 111 -0.06 23.44 -9.22
N GLY A 112 -0.35 24.52 -8.50
CA GLY A 112 -1.69 24.88 -8.03
C GLY A 112 -2.51 25.60 -9.08
N LEU A 113 -3.29 24.87 -9.89
CA LEU A 113 -4.03 25.42 -11.03
C LEU A 113 -5.47 25.83 -10.73
N HIS A 114 -6.09 25.26 -9.71
CA HIS A 114 -7.54 25.36 -9.51
C HIS A 114 -7.95 26.41 -8.47
N GLY A 115 -6.99 26.98 -7.71
CA GLY A 115 -7.26 27.96 -6.66
C GLY A 115 -8.15 27.42 -5.53
N VAL A 116 -8.02 26.13 -5.20
CA VAL A 116 -8.86 25.47 -4.19
C VAL A 116 -8.04 24.80 -3.07
N GLY A 117 -6.76 24.52 -3.26
CA GLY A 117 -5.97 23.68 -2.36
C GLY A 117 -6.01 24.09 -0.91
N VAL A 118 -5.53 25.29 -0.58
CA VAL A 118 -5.47 25.74 0.81
C VAL A 118 -6.86 26.01 1.41
N SER A 119 -7.85 26.42 0.63
CA SER A 119 -9.22 26.58 1.10
C SER A 119 -9.88 25.22 1.41
N VAL A 120 -9.53 24.17 0.66
CA VAL A 120 -9.95 22.78 0.96
C VAL A 120 -9.29 22.30 2.26
N VAL A 121 -7.97 22.53 2.45
CA VAL A 121 -7.29 22.21 3.72
C VAL A 121 -7.97 22.92 4.90
N ASN A 122 -8.28 24.20 4.75
CA ASN A 122 -9.00 24.96 5.78
C ASN A 122 -10.38 24.36 6.08
N ALA A 123 -11.14 24.00 5.05
CA ALA A 123 -12.47 23.40 5.21
C ALA A 123 -12.43 22.04 5.95
N LEU A 124 -11.37 21.25 5.73
CA LEU A 124 -11.21 19.90 6.29
C LEU A 124 -10.42 19.87 7.60
N SER A 125 -10.06 21.07 8.12
CA SER A 125 -9.36 21.23 9.39
C SER A 125 -10.34 21.61 10.51
N LYS A 126 -10.21 21.00 11.68
CA LYS A 126 -10.93 21.46 12.88
C LYS A 126 -10.45 22.85 13.30
N ARG A 127 -9.16 23.15 13.10
CA ARG A 127 -8.54 24.44 13.32
C ARG A 127 -7.43 24.65 12.29
N LEU A 128 -7.30 25.87 11.78
CA LEU A 128 -6.17 26.29 10.96
C LEU A 128 -5.69 27.66 11.43
N ILE A 129 -4.37 27.82 11.50
CA ILE A 129 -3.69 29.05 11.89
C ILE A 129 -2.82 29.49 10.72
N MET A 130 -3.06 30.69 10.23
CA MET A 130 -2.24 31.34 9.22
C MET A 130 -1.41 32.42 9.86
N THR A 131 -0.09 32.39 9.65
CA THR A 131 0.84 33.45 10.03
C THR A 131 1.58 33.94 8.81
N ILE A 132 1.62 35.25 8.57
CA ILE A 132 2.27 35.85 7.40
C ILE A 132 3.28 36.89 7.88
N LYS A 133 4.53 36.74 7.43
CA LYS A 133 5.60 37.74 7.58
C LYS A 133 5.65 38.60 6.32
N LYS A 134 5.34 39.89 6.42
CA LYS A 134 5.32 40.77 5.26
C LYS A 134 5.51 42.23 5.68
N GLU A 135 6.33 42.97 4.90
CA GLU A 135 6.55 44.43 5.09
C GLU A 135 6.94 44.81 6.53
N GLY A 136 7.78 43.98 7.16
CA GLY A 136 8.26 44.21 8.51
C GLY A 136 7.28 43.87 9.64
N GLN A 137 6.12 43.32 9.31
CA GLN A 137 5.07 42.94 10.27
C GLN A 137 4.79 41.43 10.23
N ILE A 138 4.23 40.95 11.32
CA ILE A 138 3.77 39.55 11.46
C ILE A 138 2.25 39.62 11.66
N TYR A 139 1.54 39.06 10.69
CA TYR A 139 0.08 38.97 10.70
C TYR A 139 -0.33 37.55 11.09
N ARG A 140 -1.47 37.44 11.80
CA ARG A 140 -2.05 36.14 12.18
C ARG A 140 -3.56 36.18 12.05
N GLN A 141 -4.13 35.07 11.58
CA GLN A 141 -5.56 34.82 11.56
C GLN A 141 -5.84 33.34 11.82
N GLU A 142 -6.93 33.05 12.52
CA GLU A 142 -7.35 31.72 12.87
C GLU A 142 -8.70 31.35 12.24
N PHE A 143 -8.83 30.07 11.91
CA PHE A 143 -10.02 29.53 11.25
C PHE A 143 -10.46 28.25 11.96
N GLU A 144 -11.77 28.01 11.96
CA GLU A 144 -12.38 26.75 12.40
C GLU A 144 -13.29 26.22 11.30
N LYS A 145 -13.00 25.01 10.80
CA LYS A 145 -13.80 24.33 9.77
C LYS A 145 -14.08 25.19 8.53
N GLY A 146 -13.07 25.94 8.11
CA GLY A 146 -13.14 26.84 6.95
C GLY A 146 -13.69 28.24 7.23
N ILE A 147 -14.09 28.55 8.45
CA ILE A 147 -14.68 29.85 8.83
C ILE A 147 -13.65 30.61 9.66
N PRO A 148 -13.37 31.90 9.35
CA PRO A 148 -12.49 32.71 10.18
C PRO A 148 -13.14 32.95 11.55
N ILE A 149 -12.38 32.68 12.62
CA ILE A 149 -12.79 32.90 14.02
C ILE A 149 -12.10 34.13 14.65
N SER A 150 -11.14 34.71 13.94
CA SER A 150 -10.50 35.96 14.29
C SER A 150 -10.44 36.90 13.08
N GLU A 151 -10.25 38.21 13.32
CA GLU A 151 -9.82 39.11 12.27
C GLU A 151 -8.32 38.92 11.98
N LEU A 152 -7.83 39.49 10.87
CA LEU A 152 -6.39 39.52 10.58
C LEU A 152 -5.73 40.54 11.53
N GLU A 153 -4.90 40.03 12.44
CA GLU A 153 -4.25 40.86 13.46
C GLU A 153 -2.75 40.94 13.24
N ILE A 154 -2.14 42.08 13.60
CA ILE A 154 -0.70 42.25 13.66
C ILE A 154 -0.24 41.83 15.06
N ILE A 155 0.47 40.70 15.13
CA ILE A 155 0.93 40.12 16.40
C ILE A 155 2.39 40.46 16.73
N GLY A 156 3.11 41.06 15.79
CA GLY A 156 4.51 41.44 16.02
C GLY A 156 5.19 42.08 14.82
N LYS A 157 6.50 42.24 14.94
CA LYS A 157 7.37 42.77 13.88
C LYS A 157 8.42 41.72 13.53
N THR A 158 8.79 41.67 12.26
CA THR A 158 9.87 40.82 11.78
C THR A 158 11.24 41.38 12.23
N LYS A 159 12.27 40.54 12.27
CA LYS A 159 13.66 40.97 12.61
C LYS A 159 14.24 41.92 11.56
N SER A 160 13.80 41.80 10.32
CA SER A 160 14.22 42.61 9.18
C SER A 160 13.02 42.91 8.30
N ALA A 161 12.95 44.10 7.73
CA ALA A 161 11.88 44.46 6.75
C ALA A 161 11.92 43.57 5.47
N LYS A 162 13.02 42.87 5.24
CA LYS A 162 13.15 41.94 4.11
C LYS A 162 12.69 40.51 4.44
N GLU A 163 12.41 40.23 5.71
CA GLU A 163 11.90 38.92 6.12
C GLU A 163 10.45 38.79 5.71
N SER A 164 10.20 37.77 4.87
CA SER A 164 8.84 37.45 4.38
C SER A 164 8.64 35.95 4.39
N GLY A 165 7.38 35.53 4.30
CA GLY A 165 7.02 34.11 4.24
C GLY A 165 5.62 33.85 4.76
N THR A 166 5.16 32.62 4.57
CA THR A 166 3.87 32.14 5.06
C THR A 166 4.07 30.92 5.94
N THR A 167 3.33 30.84 7.04
CA THR A 167 3.23 29.66 7.88
C THR A 167 1.78 29.25 7.97
N ILE A 168 1.47 28.02 7.61
CA ILE A 168 0.16 27.40 7.78
C ILE A 168 0.30 26.24 8.75
N GLU A 169 -0.41 26.31 9.86
CA GLU A 169 -0.60 25.21 10.79
C GLU A 169 -2.04 24.74 10.70
N PHE A 170 -2.25 23.45 10.49
CA PHE A 170 -3.59 22.89 10.41
C PHE A 170 -3.73 21.59 11.21
N PHE A 171 -4.91 21.43 11.82
CA PHE A 171 -5.32 20.27 12.57
C PHE A 171 -6.42 19.56 11.79
N PRO A 172 -6.22 18.35 11.27
CA PRO A 172 -7.25 17.60 10.55
C PRO A 172 -8.51 17.41 11.39
N ASP A 173 -9.68 17.47 10.75
CA ASP A 173 -10.98 17.31 11.45
C ASP A 173 -11.42 15.85 11.42
N GLU A 174 -11.36 15.17 12.57
CA GLU A 174 -11.79 13.79 12.79
C GLU A 174 -13.29 13.54 12.53
N SER A 175 -14.11 14.61 12.45
CA SER A 175 -15.51 14.47 12.06
C SER A 175 -15.71 14.28 10.55
N VAL A 176 -14.67 14.46 9.75
CA VAL A 176 -14.68 14.34 8.27
C VAL A 176 -13.65 13.35 7.78
N MET A 177 -12.47 13.32 8.39
CA MET A 177 -11.38 12.41 8.05
C MET A 177 -11.49 11.11 8.84
N GLU A 178 -11.37 9.97 8.15
CA GLU A 178 -11.34 8.65 8.79
C GLU A 178 -10.00 8.38 9.49
N VAL A 179 -8.94 9.02 9.01
CA VAL A 179 -7.59 8.94 9.57
C VAL A 179 -7.06 10.35 9.77
N VAL A 180 -6.54 10.65 10.97
CA VAL A 180 -5.94 11.94 11.33
C VAL A 180 -4.48 11.83 11.77
N GLU A 181 -3.91 10.63 11.78
CA GLU A 181 -2.52 10.38 12.13
C GLU A 181 -1.65 10.37 10.86
N PHE A 182 -0.67 11.28 10.81
CA PHE A 182 0.25 11.40 9.69
C PHE A 182 1.27 10.25 9.69
N GLN A 183 1.65 9.81 8.50
CA GLN A 183 2.70 8.79 8.30
C GLN A 183 3.95 9.44 7.74
N ALA A 184 4.94 9.69 8.60
CA ALA A 184 6.18 10.40 8.25
C ALA A 184 6.89 9.80 7.04
N GLY A 185 7.02 8.47 6.94
CA GLY A 185 7.73 7.81 5.85
C GLY A 185 7.14 8.06 4.45
N ILE A 186 5.82 8.27 4.34
CA ILE A 186 5.19 8.63 3.06
C ILE A 186 5.50 10.09 2.70
N LEU A 187 5.42 10.99 3.69
CA LEU A 187 5.72 12.41 3.51
C LEU A 187 7.20 12.64 3.16
N GLN A 188 8.12 11.96 3.84
CA GLN A 188 9.57 12.01 3.57
C GLN A 188 9.87 11.69 2.10
N LYS A 189 9.28 10.61 1.56
CA LYS A 189 9.48 10.23 0.16
C LYS A 189 9.06 11.36 -0.78
N ARG A 190 7.91 11.98 -0.53
CA ARG A 190 7.40 13.09 -1.35
C ARG A 190 8.25 14.34 -1.23
N PHE A 191 8.70 14.71 -0.03
CA PHE A 191 9.56 15.87 0.16
C PHE A 191 10.93 15.69 -0.47
N LYS A 192 11.46 14.48 -0.44
CA LYS A 192 12.68 14.11 -1.16
C LYS A 192 12.51 14.26 -2.68
N GLU A 193 11.39 13.78 -3.26
CA GLU A 193 11.06 13.98 -4.67
C GLU A 193 10.97 15.48 -5.03
N MET A 194 10.32 16.30 -4.21
CA MET A 194 10.21 17.74 -4.42
C MET A 194 11.57 18.45 -4.39
N ALA A 195 12.47 18.05 -3.49
CA ALA A 195 13.80 18.63 -3.41
C ALA A 195 14.65 18.26 -4.63
N TYR A 196 14.51 17.05 -5.21
CA TYR A 196 15.18 16.69 -6.47
C TYR A 196 14.69 17.49 -7.68
N LEU A 197 13.40 17.84 -7.71
CA LEU A 197 12.77 18.54 -8.82
C LEU A 197 13.03 20.06 -8.83
N ASN A 198 13.56 20.60 -7.71
CA ASN A 198 13.76 22.02 -7.55
C ASN A 198 15.18 22.31 -7.04
N ASP A 199 16.07 22.59 -7.99
CA ASP A 199 17.47 22.91 -7.68
C ASP A 199 17.55 24.09 -6.72
N GLY A 200 18.33 23.94 -5.63
CA GLY A 200 18.54 24.99 -4.63
C GLY A 200 17.41 25.14 -3.59
N LEU A 201 16.34 24.33 -3.66
CA LEU A 201 15.31 24.31 -2.64
C LEU A 201 15.73 23.40 -1.48
N LYS A 202 15.74 23.95 -0.26
CA LYS A 202 15.97 23.23 0.98
C LYS A 202 14.63 22.90 1.64
N ILE A 203 14.35 21.61 1.86
CA ILE A 203 13.16 21.15 2.58
C ILE A 203 13.64 20.50 3.88
N SER A 204 13.24 21.05 5.03
CA SER A 204 13.48 20.47 6.35
C SER A 204 12.20 19.86 6.89
N PHE A 205 12.28 18.61 7.31
CA PHE A 205 11.17 17.86 7.87
C PHE A 205 11.46 17.43 9.30
N LYS A 206 10.53 17.69 10.21
CA LYS A 206 10.62 17.31 11.62
C LYS A 206 9.33 16.61 12.04
N GLU A 207 9.45 15.49 12.74
CA GLU A 207 8.35 14.85 13.46
C GLU A 207 8.68 14.85 14.96
N GLU A 208 7.85 15.51 15.76
CA GLU A 208 8.12 15.70 17.19
C GLU A 208 7.96 14.41 17.98
N LYS A 209 6.95 13.61 17.64
CA LYS A 209 6.63 12.34 18.32
C LYS A 209 7.81 11.34 18.33
N THR A 210 8.51 11.23 17.21
CA THR A 210 9.66 10.31 17.05
C THR A 210 11.01 11.01 17.13
N GLN A 211 11.04 12.34 17.33
CA GLN A 211 12.24 13.18 17.27
C GLN A 211 13.00 13.06 15.94
N LEU A 212 12.31 12.65 14.88
CA LEU A 212 12.86 12.54 13.54
C LEU A 212 13.11 13.94 12.98
N GLN A 213 14.31 14.17 12.46
CA GLN A 213 14.64 15.41 11.76
C GLN A 213 15.50 15.11 10.55
N GLU A 214 15.04 15.49 9.37
CA GLU A 214 15.74 15.31 8.10
C GLU A 214 15.73 16.60 7.27
N THR A 215 16.76 16.76 6.44
CA THR A 215 16.85 17.89 5.53
C THR A 215 17.20 17.38 4.14
N TYR A 216 16.40 17.76 3.15
CA TYR A 216 16.57 17.41 1.75
C TYR A 216 17.05 18.65 0.99
N PHE A 217 18.23 18.53 0.37
CA PHE A 217 18.83 19.57 -0.47
C PHE A 217 19.76 18.91 -1.50
N TYR A 218 19.50 19.11 -2.78
CA TYR A 218 20.22 18.44 -3.85
C TYR A 218 20.67 19.45 -4.92
N GLU A 219 21.97 19.65 -5.02
CA GLU A 219 22.56 20.53 -6.04
C GLU A 219 22.50 19.90 -7.44
N ASP A 220 22.61 18.57 -7.52
CA ASP A 220 22.56 17.81 -8.78
C ASP A 220 21.12 17.40 -9.19
N GLY A 221 20.12 17.83 -8.48
CA GLY A 221 18.69 17.70 -8.82
C GLY A 221 18.31 16.33 -9.40
N LEU A 222 17.84 16.31 -10.65
CA LEU A 222 17.39 15.08 -11.31
C LEU A 222 18.49 14.04 -11.52
N LYS A 223 19.76 14.41 -11.61
CA LYS A 223 20.85 13.43 -11.72
C LYS A 223 20.95 12.59 -10.45
N GLN A 224 20.88 13.24 -9.28
CA GLN A 224 20.89 12.53 -8.01
C GLN A 224 19.63 11.68 -7.86
N PHE A 225 18.48 12.15 -8.35
CA PHE A 225 17.25 11.38 -8.35
C PHE A 225 17.36 10.07 -9.14
N VAL A 226 17.92 10.11 -10.37
CA VAL A 226 18.19 8.91 -11.17
C VAL A 226 19.16 7.98 -10.44
N LYS A 227 20.23 8.51 -9.86
CA LYS A 227 21.23 7.73 -9.09
C LYS A 227 20.59 7.01 -7.91
N ASP A 228 19.78 7.71 -7.12
CA ASP A 228 19.09 7.14 -5.95
C ASP A 228 17.94 6.19 -6.32
N SER A 229 17.40 6.33 -7.53
CA SER A 229 16.37 5.44 -8.07
C SER A 229 16.93 4.15 -8.67
N ALA A 230 18.26 4.09 -8.87
CA ALA A 230 18.94 2.92 -9.44
C ALA A 230 19.06 1.83 -8.37
N LYS A 231 18.42 0.68 -8.61
CA LYS A 231 18.49 -0.50 -7.75
C LYS A 231 19.66 -1.41 -8.10
N LYS A 232 20.24 -1.24 -9.28
CA LYS A 232 21.37 -2.02 -9.82
C LYS A 232 22.45 -1.09 -10.37
N GLU A 233 23.61 -1.64 -10.68
CA GLU A 233 24.73 -0.92 -11.25
C GLU A 233 24.34 -0.23 -12.55
N LEU A 234 24.71 1.03 -12.69
CA LEU A 234 24.51 1.80 -13.90
C LEU A 234 25.53 1.39 -14.96
N LEU A 235 25.06 1.04 -16.13
CA LEU A 235 25.86 0.68 -17.31
C LEU A 235 26.36 1.92 -18.06
N THR A 236 25.66 3.06 -17.89
CA THR A 236 26.02 4.33 -18.53
C THR A 236 26.18 5.43 -17.49
N PRO A 237 26.93 6.49 -17.77
CA PRO A 237 26.82 7.71 -16.99
C PRO A 237 25.40 8.26 -17.06
N ILE A 238 25.03 9.13 -16.12
CA ILE A 238 23.72 9.78 -16.12
C ILE A 238 23.71 10.87 -17.19
N ILE A 239 22.84 10.68 -18.18
CA ILE A 239 22.59 11.64 -19.26
C ILE A 239 21.57 12.62 -18.74
N SER A 240 21.88 13.91 -18.69
CA SER A 240 20.92 14.92 -18.30
C SER A 240 20.97 16.14 -19.20
N PHE A 241 19.78 16.70 -19.45
CA PHE A 241 19.66 17.92 -20.22
C PHE A 241 18.42 18.70 -19.80
N LYS A 242 18.51 20.01 -20.03
CA LYS A 242 17.37 20.93 -19.89
C LYS A 242 17.17 21.64 -21.21
N SER A 243 15.94 21.77 -21.64
CA SER A 243 15.57 22.44 -22.88
C SER A 243 14.32 23.26 -22.67
N MET A 244 14.21 24.38 -23.36
CA MET A 244 13.06 25.27 -23.28
C MET A 244 12.55 25.55 -24.70
N ASP A 245 11.26 25.48 -24.86
CA ASP A 245 10.57 25.97 -26.04
C ASP A 245 10.03 27.37 -25.75
N GLU A 246 10.55 28.35 -26.45
CA GLU A 246 10.21 29.76 -26.21
C GLU A 246 8.79 30.11 -26.64
N GLU A 247 8.27 29.45 -27.70
CA GLU A 247 6.94 29.70 -28.26
C GLU A 247 5.85 29.32 -27.27
N THR A 248 5.93 28.13 -26.70
CA THR A 248 4.96 27.62 -25.70
C THR A 248 5.36 27.92 -24.26
N ARG A 249 6.54 28.50 -24.03
CA ARG A 249 7.17 28.71 -22.71
C ARG A 249 7.20 27.42 -21.88
N THR A 250 7.37 26.28 -22.55
CA THR A 250 7.44 24.97 -21.90
C THR A 250 8.89 24.55 -21.72
N SER A 251 9.28 24.23 -20.50
CA SER A 251 10.61 23.72 -20.17
C SER A 251 10.52 22.22 -19.88
N ILE A 252 11.45 21.47 -20.44
CA ILE A 252 11.65 20.06 -20.11
C ILE A 252 13.04 19.87 -19.52
N GLU A 253 13.10 19.11 -18.45
CA GLU A 253 14.32 18.63 -17.85
C GLU A 253 14.25 17.11 -17.73
N VAL A 254 15.29 16.43 -18.20
CA VAL A 254 15.38 14.98 -18.23
C VAL A 254 16.71 14.55 -17.64
N ALA A 255 16.67 13.54 -16.80
CA ALA A 255 17.85 12.76 -16.45
C ALA A 255 17.53 11.28 -16.66
N LEU A 256 18.46 10.55 -17.29
CA LEU A 256 18.29 9.13 -17.55
C LEU A 256 19.64 8.39 -17.52
N ALA A 257 19.57 7.09 -17.24
CA ALA A 257 20.68 6.16 -17.35
C ALA A 257 20.16 4.76 -17.67
N TYR A 258 21.06 3.89 -18.11
CA TYR A 258 20.76 2.47 -18.28
C TYR A 258 21.44 1.67 -17.18
N ALA A 259 20.70 0.74 -16.56
CA ALA A 259 21.20 -0.16 -15.53
C ALA A 259 21.21 -1.61 -16.04
N ASP A 260 21.92 -2.49 -15.32
CA ASP A 260 21.90 -3.92 -15.58
C ASP A 260 20.59 -4.54 -15.02
N ASP A 261 19.47 -4.03 -15.52
CA ASP A 261 18.12 -4.48 -15.18
C ASP A 261 17.33 -4.79 -16.46
N TYR A 262 16.21 -5.49 -16.31
CA TYR A 262 15.27 -5.78 -17.39
C TYR A 262 14.03 -4.91 -17.36
N ASN A 263 13.76 -4.25 -16.23
CA ASN A 263 12.60 -3.42 -16.03
C ASN A 263 12.88 -1.96 -16.39
N GLU A 264 11.85 -1.28 -16.92
CA GLU A 264 11.82 0.16 -17.07
C GLU A 264 11.43 0.81 -15.73
N ASN A 265 12.13 1.87 -15.32
CA ASN A 265 11.75 2.73 -14.22
C ASN A 265 11.72 4.18 -14.70
N THR A 266 10.57 4.64 -15.20
CA THR A 266 10.38 6.02 -15.67
C THR A 266 9.46 6.76 -14.71
N LEU A 267 9.96 7.83 -14.10
CA LEU A 267 9.20 8.75 -13.25
C LEU A 267 8.92 10.03 -14.04
N SER A 268 7.66 10.44 -14.10
CA SER A 268 7.26 11.62 -14.85
C SER A 268 6.51 12.63 -13.98
N PHE A 269 6.82 13.93 -14.22
CA PHE A 269 6.31 15.04 -13.43
C PHE A 269 5.90 16.19 -14.34
N VAL A 270 4.85 16.89 -13.93
CA VAL A 270 4.39 18.14 -14.58
C VAL A 270 4.18 19.19 -13.50
N ASN A 271 4.91 20.32 -13.58
CA ASN A 271 4.90 21.38 -12.57
C ASN A 271 5.09 20.81 -11.15
N ASN A 272 6.08 19.94 -10.99
CA ASN A 272 6.41 19.20 -9.75
C ASN A 272 5.35 18.19 -9.27
N ILE A 273 4.24 18.03 -9.97
CA ILE A 273 3.21 17.05 -9.66
C ILE A 273 3.56 15.72 -10.34
N LYS A 274 3.57 14.65 -9.59
CA LYS A 274 3.86 13.31 -10.10
C LYS A 274 2.68 12.80 -10.93
N THR A 275 2.97 12.39 -12.17
CA THR A 275 1.97 11.82 -13.07
C THR A 275 2.10 10.29 -13.03
N SER A 276 1.48 9.67 -12.04
CA SER A 276 1.58 8.22 -11.80
C SER A 276 1.00 7.36 -12.94
N GLU A 277 0.07 7.91 -13.72
CA GLU A 277 -0.50 7.29 -14.91
C GLU A 277 0.16 7.81 -16.21
N GLY A 278 1.27 8.57 -16.08
CA GLY A 278 2.02 9.14 -17.19
C GLY A 278 1.27 10.26 -17.90
N GLY A 279 1.21 10.20 -19.20
CA GLY A 279 0.51 11.19 -20.04
C GLY A 279 1.27 11.50 -21.34
N THR A 280 0.85 12.59 -21.99
CA THR A 280 1.37 12.98 -23.30
C THR A 280 2.86 13.32 -23.28
N HIS A 281 3.39 13.88 -22.20
CA HIS A 281 4.82 14.22 -22.05
C HIS A 281 5.68 12.95 -21.90
N GLU A 282 5.26 11.98 -21.09
CA GLU A 282 5.96 10.70 -20.95
C GLU A 282 5.93 9.91 -22.26
N ALA A 283 4.78 9.87 -22.94
CA ALA A 283 4.67 9.27 -24.25
C ALA A 283 5.58 9.96 -25.28
N GLY A 284 5.69 11.29 -25.22
CA GLY A 284 6.62 12.08 -26.03
C GLY A 284 8.08 11.75 -25.73
N PHE A 285 8.45 11.65 -24.45
CA PHE A 285 9.79 11.25 -24.02
C PHE A 285 10.17 9.87 -24.59
N LYS A 286 9.33 8.87 -24.37
CA LYS A 286 9.56 7.49 -24.85
C LYS A 286 9.68 7.42 -26.38
N MET A 287 8.88 8.21 -27.08
CA MET A 287 8.91 8.29 -28.54
C MET A 287 10.21 8.96 -29.05
N GLY A 288 10.60 10.10 -28.47
CA GLY A 288 11.83 10.82 -28.83
C GLY A 288 13.08 10.01 -28.54
N LEU A 289 13.16 9.39 -27.37
CA LEU A 289 14.25 8.50 -26.98
C LEU A 289 14.38 7.31 -27.93
N SER A 290 13.27 6.62 -28.21
CA SER A 290 13.26 5.46 -29.10
C SER A 290 13.69 5.84 -30.53
N LYS A 291 13.20 6.97 -31.04
CA LYS A 291 13.55 7.44 -32.37
C LYS A 291 15.04 7.74 -32.50
N ALA A 292 15.64 8.43 -31.52
CA ALA A 292 17.06 8.78 -31.54
C ALA A 292 17.96 7.53 -31.50
N ILE A 293 17.66 6.58 -30.63
CA ILE A 293 18.46 5.35 -30.48
C ILE A 293 18.32 4.45 -31.69
N LEU A 294 17.10 4.29 -32.25
CA LEU A 294 16.89 3.51 -33.47
C LEU A 294 17.63 4.10 -34.66
N GLN A 295 17.61 5.42 -34.82
CA GLN A 295 18.35 6.08 -35.87
C GLN A 295 19.85 5.87 -35.73
N TYR A 296 20.41 6.03 -34.52
CA TYR A 296 21.81 5.75 -34.24
C TYR A 296 22.19 4.31 -34.61
N ILE A 297 21.35 3.31 -34.24
CA ILE A 297 21.59 1.91 -34.58
C ILE A 297 21.57 1.70 -36.11
N ASP A 298 20.59 2.27 -36.81
CA ASP A 298 20.47 2.12 -38.28
C ASP A 298 21.66 2.74 -39.04
N GLU A 299 22.21 3.85 -38.53
CA GLU A 299 23.32 4.57 -39.19
C GLU A 299 24.69 3.98 -38.81
N ASN A 300 24.90 3.54 -37.60
CA ASN A 300 26.23 3.24 -37.07
C ASN A 300 26.49 1.74 -36.86
N ILE A 301 25.46 0.88 -36.76
CA ILE A 301 25.62 -0.53 -36.44
C ILE A 301 25.11 -1.42 -37.55
N LYS A 302 26.04 -2.04 -38.27
CA LYS A 302 25.69 -3.07 -39.27
C LYS A 302 25.34 -4.36 -38.56
N THR A 303 24.07 -4.60 -38.27
CA THR A 303 23.61 -5.86 -37.66
C THR A 303 22.80 -6.70 -38.65
N ARG A 304 22.95 -8.03 -38.54
CA ARG A 304 22.06 -9.03 -39.18
C ARG A 304 20.97 -9.47 -38.22
N GLU A 305 20.93 -8.93 -37.03
CA GLU A 305 19.97 -9.28 -35.97
C GLU A 305 18.66 -8.48 -36.16
N SER A 306 17.64 -8.84 -35.40
CA SER A 306 16.35 -8.14 -35.44
C SER A 306 16.49 -6.69 -35.03
N ARG A 307 15.85 -5.81 -35.76
CA ARG A 307 15.77 -4.40 -35.41
C ARG A 307 15.03 -4.24 -34.06
N PRO A 308 15.58 -3.48 -33.10
CA PRO A 308 14.90 -3.19 -31.87
C PRO A 308 13.59 -2.42 -32.09
N ILE A 309 12.66 -2.58 -31.16
CA ILE A 309 11.43 -1.77 -31.06
C ILE A 309 11.50 -0.90 -29.80
N SER A 310 10.52 -0.04 -29.59
CA SER A 310 10.50 0.89 -28.45
C SER A 310 10.61 0.19 -27.07
N GLU A 311 10.01 -0.99 -26.93
CA GLU A 311 10.07 -1.81 -25.71
C GLU A 311 11.48 -2.32 -25.44
N ASP A 312 12.23 -2.73 -26.47
CA ASP A 312 13.60 -3.20 -26.34
C ASP A 312 14.55 -2.07 -25.88
N ILE A 313 14.25 -0.84 -26.27
CA ILE A 313 15.04 0.36 -25.89
C ILE A 313 14.82 0.74 -24.42
N LYS A 314 13.65 0.46 -23.90
CA LYS A 314 13.28 0.80 -22.51
C LYS A 314 13.81 -0.21 -21.48
N GLU A 315 14.33 -1.35 -21.92
CA GLU A 315 14.86 -2.37 -21.02
C GLU A 315 16.07 -1.84 -20.23
N GLY A 316 15.93 -1.82 -18.89
CA GLY A 316 16.92 -1.28 -17.96
C GLY A 316 17.04 0.26 -17.95
N LEU A 317 16.11 0.96 -18.58
CA LEU A 317 16.03 2.42 -18.54
C LEU A 317 15.59 2.88 -17.14
N ILE A 318 16.35 3.81 -16.55
CA ILE A 318 15.94 4.61 -15.40
C ILE A 318 15.88 6.05 -15.89
N ALA A 319 14.72 6.68 -15.77
CA ALA A 319 14.53 8.05 -16.25
C ALA A 319 13.63 8.87 -15.33
N VAL A 320 13.96 10.14 -15.19
CA VAL A 320 13.11 11.15 -14.55
C VAL A 320 12.85 12.23 -15.59
N VAL A 321 11.56 12.50 -15.84
CA VAL A 321 11.09 13.49 -16.82
C VAL A 321 10.30 14.56 -16.10
N SER A 322 10.80 15.78 -16.06
CA SER A 322 10.15 16.93 -15.44
C SER A 322 9.76 17.94 -16.53
N LEU A 323 8.45 18.19 -16.67
CA LEU A 323 7.90 19.17 -17.57
C LEU A 323 7.38 20.36 -16.78
N LYS A 324 7.76 21.58 -17.15
CA LYS A 324 7.22 22.83 -16.59
C LYS A 324 6.52 23.61 -17.70
N MET A 325 5.22 23.88 -17.52
CA MET A 325 4.37 24.52 -18.52
C MET A 325 3.31 25.39 -17.86
N SER A 326 2.83 26.44 -18.54
CA SER A 326 1.92 27.44 -17.98
C SER A 326 0.52 26.88 -17.70
N GLU A 327 -0.04 26.10 -18.63
CA GLU A 327 -1.44 25.65 -18.57
C GLU A 327 -1.54 24.15 -18.86
N PRO A 328 -1.15 23.27 -17.91
CA PRO A 328 -1.30 21.84 -18.09
C PRO A 328 -2.77 21.41 -17.96
N LEU A 329 -3.22 20.60 -18.91
CA LEU A 329 -4.53 19.97 -18.86
C LEU A 329 -4.35 18.53 -18.32
N PHE A 330 -4.91 18.24 -17.15
CA PHE A 330 -4.88 16.91 -16.54
C PHE A 330 -6.20 16.16 -16.76
N GLU A 331 -6.12 14.84 -16.80
CA GLU A 331 -7.29 13.97 -16.76
C GLU A 331 -7.70 13.76 -15.28
N GLY A 332 -8.56 14.66 -14.76
CA GLY A 332 -9.09 14.58 -13.40
C GLY A 332 -8.37 15.44 -12.34
N GLN A 333 -9.00 15.54 -11.16
CA GLN A 333 -8.55 16.41 -10.07
C GLN A 333 -7.26 15.92 -9.39
N THR A 334 -7.04 14.63 -9.36
CA THR A 334 -5.82 14.02 -8.78
C THR A 334 -4.55 14.27 -9.59
N LYS A 335 -4.69 14.85 -10.79
CA LYS A 335 -3.59 15.24 -11.70
C LYS A 335 -2.64 14.09 -12.04
N SER A 336 -3.13 12.85 -11.99
CA SER A 336 -2.32 11.63 -12.20
C SER A 336 -1.85 11.45 -13.64
N LYS A 337 -2.49 12.13 -14.62
CA LYS A 337 -2.19 11.98 -16.06
C LYS A 337 -2.30 13.30 -16.81
N LEU A 338 -1.27 13.64 -17.61
CA LEU A 338 -1.29 14.82 -18.46
C LEU A 338 -2.04 14.54 -19.76
N GLY A 339 -3.05 15.34 -20.07
CA GLY A 339 -3.87 15.28 -21.28
C GLY A 339 -3.47 16.28 -22.39
N SER A 340 -2.63 17.29 -22.11
CA SER A 340 -2.24 18.33 -23.07
C SER A 340 -1.63 17.74 -24.35
N SER A 341 -2.37 17.73 -25.45
CA SER A 341 -2.03 17.00 -26.69
C SER A 341 -0.72 17.48 -27.34
N TYR A 342 -0.45 18.79 -27.33
CA TYR A 342 0.75 19.35 -27.93
C TYR A 342 2.05 18.94 -27.22
N ALA A 343 2.00 18.64 -25.94
CA ALA A 343 3.17 18.26 -25.14
C ALA A 343 3.86 17.00 -25.72
N ARG A 344 3.09 16.06 -26.30
CA ARG A 344 3.65 14.85 -26.89
C ARG A 344 4.63 15.13 -28.04
N ALA A 345 4.24 15.97 -28.98
CA ALA A 345 5.06 16.31 -30.14
C ALA A 345 6.27 17.16 -29.73
N LEU A 346 6.05 18.15 -28.88
CA LEU A 346 7.09 19.04 -28.37
C LEU A 346 8.16 18.26 -27.59
N VAL A 347 7.77 17.48 -26.59
CA VAL A 347 8.69 16.68 -25.78
C VAL A 347 9.43 15.67 -26.67
N SER A 348 8.75 15.01 -27.60
CA SER A 348 9.39 14.05 -28.50
C SER A 348 10.47 14.70 -29.35
N LYS A 349 10.25 15.91 -29.86
CA LYS A 349 11.25 16.65 -30.62
C LYS A 349 12.45 17.03 -29.78
N LEU A 350 12.21 17.68 -28.61
CA LEU A 350 13.28 18.15 -27.75
C LEU A 350 14.15 16.99 -27.22
N VAL A 351 13.52 15.88 -26.85
CA VAL A 351 14.22 14.68 -26.38
C VAL A 351 15.03 14.04 -27.50
N TYR A 352 14.42 13.91 -28.69
CA TYR A 352 15.11 13.36 -29.84
C TYR A 352 16.37 14.17 -30.16
N ASP A 353 16.26 15.50 -30.27
CA ASP A 353 17.40 16.37 -30.65
C ASP A 353 18.55 16.23 -29.63
N LYS A 354 18.24 16.23 -28.32
CA LYS A 354 19.24 16.13 -27.25
C LYS A 354 19.88 14.75 -27.13
N ILE A 355 19.09 13.70 -27.25
CA ILE A 355 19.62 12.33 -27.20
C ILE A 355 20.42 12.01 -28.45
N HIS A 356 19.96 12.43 -29.65
CA HIS A 356 20.73 12.24 -30.87
C HIS A 356 22.08 12.92 -30.79
N GLN A 357 22.12 14.20 -30.35
CA GLN A 357 23.35 14.92 -30.10
C GLN A 357 24.27 14.16 -29.15
N PHE A 358 23.75 13.71 -28.00
CA PHE A 358 24.52 12.96 -27.01
C PHE A 358 25.13 11.67 -27.60
N LEU A 359 24.36 10.90 -28.38
CA LEU A 359 24.84 9.66 -28.97
C LEU A 359 25.96 9.88 -30.00
N GLU A 360 25.90 10.97 -30.74
CA GLU A 360 26.96 11.35 -31.68
C GLU A 360 28.23 11.83 -30.97
N GLU A 361 28.10 12.57 -29.87
CA GLU A 361 29.21 13.10 -29.07
C GLU A 361 29.88 12.02 -28.19
N ASN A 362 29.14 10.94 -27.81
CA ASN A 362 29.58 9.92 -26.87
C ASN A 362 29.46 8.49 -27.47
N PRO A 363 30.31 8.12 -28.45
CA PRO A 363 30.16 6.87 -29.18
C PRO A 363 30.34 5.60 -28.34
N ASN A 364 31.05 5.66 -27.20
CA ASN A 364 31.22 4.51 -26.31
C ASN A 364 29.92 4.20 -25.57
N GLU A 365 29.32 5.21 -24.98
CA GLU A 365 28.03 5.15 -24.27
C GLU A 365 26.90 4.77 -25.23
N ALA A 366 26.90 5.36 -26.42
CA ALA A 366 25.97 5.04 -27.49
C ALA A 366 26.01 3.55 -27.88
N LYS A 367 27.21 2.95 -27.96
CA LYS A 367 27.39 1.53 -28.21
C LYS A 367 26.85 0.66 -27.07
N ILE A 368 27.02 1.06 -25.80
CA ILE A 368 26.46 0.34 -24.64
C ILE A 368 24.96 0.32 -24.74
N ILE A 369 24.32 1.48 -24.94
CA ILE A 369 22.87 1.62 -25.08
C ILE A 369 22.35 0.78 -26.27
N ALA A 370 22.97 0.92 -27.42
CA ALA A 370 22.58 0.20 -28.63
C ALA A 370 22.73 -1.32 -28.49
N ASN A 371 23.82 -1.79 -27.87
CA ASN A 371 24.02 -3.23 -27.63
C ASN A 371 22.97 -3.79 -26.66
N LYS A 372 22.60 -3.04 -25.62
CA LYS A 372 21.54 -3.45 -24.71
C LYS A 372 20.20 -3.58 -25.42
N ALA A 373 19.83 -2.62 -26.25
CA ALA A 373 18.61 -2.68 -27.05
C ALA A 373 18.63 -3.85 -28.06
N LEU A 374 19.77 -4.14 -28.70
CA LEU A 374 19.94 -5.28 -29.58
C LEU A 374 19.83 -6.63 -28.86
N LEU A 375 20.39 -6.75 -27.65
CA LEU A 375 20.25 -7.93 -26.82
C LEU A 375 18.79 -8.16 -26.41
N ALA A 376 18.07 -7.11 -26.02
CA ALA A 376 16.64 -7.16 -25.71
C ALA A 376 15.83 -7.61 -26.94
N ALA A 377 16.09 -7.03 -28.13
CA ALA A 377 15.45 -7.42 -29.39
C ALA A 377 15.68 -8.90 -29.73
N LYS A 378 16.89 -9.39 -29.55
CA LYS A 378 17.26 -10.81 -29.75
C LYS A 378 16.51 -11.73 -28.78
N ALA A 379 16.42 -11.34 -27.51
CA ALA A 379 15.67 -12.07 -26.50
C ALA A 379 14.16 -12.10 -26.82
N ARG A 380 13.59 -10.97 -27.23
CA ARG A 380 12.20 -10.86 -27.70
C ARG A 380 11.94 -11.76 -28.91
N GLU A 381 12.82 -11.74 -29.92
CA GLU A 381 12.65 -12.55 -31.11
C GLU A 381 12.78 -14.05 -30.83
N ALA A 382 13.73 -14.43 -29.97
CA ALA A 382 13.83 -15.81 -29.49
C ALA A 382 12.55 -16.26 -28.78
N SER A 383 11.97 -15.38 -27.98
CA SER A 383 10.67 -15.61 -27.33
C SER A 383 9.53 -15.73 -28.34
N LYS A 384 9.51 -14.87 -29.38
CA LYS A 384 8.52 -14.92 -30.45
C LYS A 384 8.63 -16.23 -31.25
N LYS A 385 9.85 -16.65 -31.63
CA LYS A 385 10.09 -17.94 -32.30
C LYS A 385 9.66 -19.12 -31.43
N ALA A 386 9.92 -19.07 -30.13
CA ALA A 386 9.44 -20.09 -29.21
C ALA A 386 7.91 -20.17 -29.16
N ARG A 387 7.23 -19.01 -29.16
CA ARG A 387 5.75 -18.92 -29.25
C ARG A 387 5.22 -19.45 -30.58
N GLU A 388 5.86 -19.10 -31.70
CA GLU A 388 5.46 -19.57 -33.02
C GLU A 388 5.66 -21.07 -33.22
N LEU A 389 6.76 -21.65 -32.66
CA LEU A 389 6.99 -23.09 -32.66
C LEU A 389 5.94 -23.82 -31.81
N THR A 390 5.50 -23.22 -30.71
CA THR A 390 4.38 -23.74 -29.91
C THR A 390 3.08 -23.63 -30.72
N ARG A 391 2.77 -22.48 -31.32
CA ARG A 391 1.59 -22.28 -32.20
C ARG A 391 1.59 -23.18 -33.46
N LYS A 392 2.74 -23.41 -34.10
CA LYS A 392 2.83 -24.32 -35.26
C LYS A 392 2.62 -25.78 -34.86
N LYS A 393 3.00 -26.19 -33.66
CA LYS A 393 2.61 -27.48 -33.09
C LYS A 393 1.12 -27.57 -32.82
N ASP A 394 0.49 -26.46 -32.40
CA ASP A 394 -0.94 -26.36 -32.12
C ASP A 394 -1.78 -26.34 -33.41
N ASN A 395 -1.28 -25.78 -34.52
CA ASN A 395 -1.98 -25.77 -35.82
C ASN A 395 -1.94 -27.11 -36.59
N LEU A 396 -1.09 -28.05 -36.14
CA LEU A 396 -1.05 -29.43 -36.68
C LEU A 396 -1.85 -30.44 -35.82
N SER A 397 -2.36 -29.97 -34.69
CA SER A 397 -3.30 -30.73 -33.85
C SER A 397 -4.40 -29.79 -33.38
N VAL A 398 -5.58 -29.89 -33.99
CA VAL A 398 -6.80 -29.32 -33.45
C VAL A 398 -6.94 -29.80 -32.02
N GLY A 399 -6.57 -28.91 -31.04
CA GLY A 399 -6.99 -29.07 -29.66
C GLY A 399 -6.04 -29.74 -28.68
N THR A 400 -4.74 -29.47 -28.61
CA THR A 400 -3.94 -29.89 -27.46
C THR A 400 -3.86 -28.81 -26.41
N LEU A 401 -4.87 -28.75 -25.59
CA LEU A 401 -4.82 -28.18 -24.25
C LEU A 401 -3.71 -28.86 -23.44
N PRO A 402 -3.12 -28.19 -22.41
CA PRO A 402 -2.10 -28.81 -21.57
C PRO A 402 -2.56 -30.19 -21.10
N GLY A 403 -1.73 -31.21 -21.24
CA GLY A 403 -2.10 -32.61 -20.90
C GLY A 403 -2.52 -32.79 -19.44
N LYS A 404 -2.15 -31.84 -18.57
CA LYS A 404 -2.57 -31.81 -17.16
C LYS A 404 -3.92 -31.14 -16.92
N LEU A 405 -4.41 -30.33 -17.87
CA LEU A 405 -5.70 -29.64 -17.74
C LEU A 405 -6.84 -30.63 -17.84
N ALA A 406 -7.66 -30.68 -16.81
CA ALA A 406 -8.98 -31.31 -16.90
C ALA A 406 -10.00 -30.20 -17.25
N ASP A 407 -10.27 -30.06 -18.55
CA ASP A 407 -11.16 -29.00 -19.07
C ASP A 407 -12.62 -29.27 -18.72
N CYS A 408 -13.47 -28.22 -18.76
CA CYS A 408 -14.91 -28.31 -18.62
C CYS A 408 -15.61 -28.52 -19.98
N GLN A 409 -16.87 -28.92 -19.92
CA GLN A 409 -17.69 -29.20 -21.11
C GLN A 409 -18.21 -27.92 -21.77
N SER A 410 -18.61 -26.93 -20.94
CA SER A 410 -19.09 -25.63 -21.44
C SER A 410 -18.00 -24.92 -22.24
N LYS A 411 -18.42 -24.28 -23.34
CA LYS A 411 -17.60 -23.41 -24.17
C LYS A 411 -17.90 -21.93 -23.95
N ASP A 412 -18.88 -21.63 -23.10
CA ASP A 412 -19.20 -20.27 -22.70
C ASP A 412 -18.25 -19.83 -21.58
N PRO A 413 -17.39 -18.80 -21.82
CA PRO A 413 -16.48 -18.30 -20.80
C PRO A 413 -17.18 -17.76 -19.55
N LEU A 414 -18.39 -17.20 -19.71
CA LEU A 414 -19.15 -16.59 -18.60
C LEU A 414 -19.64 -17.63 -17.59
N GLU A 415 -19.93 -18.84 -18.07
CA GLU A 415 -20.31 -19.96 -17.22
C GLU A 415 -19.11 -20.72 -16.65
N SER A 416 -17.99 -20.67 -17.37
CA SER A 416 -16.80 -21.50 -17.09
C SER A 416 -15.88 -20.87 -16.05
N GLU A 417 -15.30 -21.73 -15.23
CA GLU A 417 -14.29 -21.33 -14.24
C GLU A 417 -13.14 -22.37 -14.20
N ILE A 418 -11.93 -21.89 -13.89
CA ILE A 418 -10.74 -22.73 -13.76
C ILE A 418 -10.15 -22.62 -12.37
N PHE A 419 -9.84 -23.76 -11.76
CA PHE A 419 -9.09 -23.84 -10.51
C PHE A 419 -7.61 -24.15 -10.80
N LEU A 420 -6.74 -23.29 -10.30
CA LEU A 420 -5.30 -23.52 -10.22
C LEU A 420 -5.01 -24.19 -8.89
N VAL A 421 -4.71 -25.48 -8.93
CA VAL A 421 -4.62 -26.32 -7.72
C VAL A 421 -3.18 -26.69 -7.45
N GLU A 422 -2.76 -26.55 -6.20
CA GLU A 422 -1.43 -26.94 -5.77
C GLU A 422 -1.29 -28.47 -5.74
N GLY A 423 -0.30 -28.97 -6.47
CA GLY A 423 0.10 -30.37 -6.46
C GLY A 423 -0.84 -31.33 -7.20
N ASP A 424 -0.32 -32.50 -7.49
CA ASP A 424 -1.06 -33.56 -8.21
C ASP A 424 -2.07 -34.29 -7.28
N SER A 425 -1.83 -34.32 -5.96
CA SER A 425 -2.73 -34.95 -4.99
C SER A 425 -4.03 -34.20 -4.86
N ALA A 426 -3.96 -32.90 -4.48
CA ALA A 426 -5.15 -32.05 -4.40
C ALA A 426 -5.82 -31.87 -5.77
N GLY A 427 -5.02 -31.78 -6.84
CA GLY A 427 -5.49 -31.80 -8.21
C GLY A 427 -6.30 -33.06 -8.58
N GLY A 428 -5.92 -34.23 -8.03
CA GLY A 428 -6.65 -35.49 -8.18
C GLY A 428 -8.02 -35.46 -7.52
N SER A 429 -8.08 -35.03 -6.26
CA SER A 429 -9.34 -34.86 -5.52
C SER A 429 -10.26 -33.83 -6.19
N ALA A 430 -9.69 -32.67 -6.60
CA ALA A 430 -10.45 -31.64 -7.30
C ALA A 430 -11.01 -32.11 -8.66
N LYS A 431 -10.24 -32.89 -9.44
CA LYS A 431 -10.71 -33.48 -10.71
C LYS A 431 -11.88 -34.44 -10.52
N GLN A 432 -11.90 -35.17 -9.41
CA GLN A 432 -12.99 -36.10 -9.08
C GLN A 432 -14.22 -35.38 -8.54
N GLY A 433 -14.00 -34.37 -7.65
CA GLY A 433 -15.09 -33.65 -6.98
C GLY A 433 -15.75 -32.57 -7.81
N ARG A 434 -15.13 -32.06 -8.88
CA ARG A 434 -15.61 -30.91 -9.67
C ARG A 434 -16.94 -31.16 -10.40
N ASP A 435 -17.65 -30.12 -10.70
CA ASP A 435 -18.68 -30.15 -11.74
C ASP A 435 -18.01 -30.07 -13.12
N ARG A 436 -18.12 -31.17 -13.88
CA ARG A 436 -17.48 -31.28 -15.19
C ARG A 436 -18.09 -30.38 -16.26
N VAL A 437 -19.30 -29.86 -16.02
CA VAL A 437 -19.97 -29.01 -17.00
C VAL A 437 -19.27 -27.67 -17.12
N PHE A 438 -18.94 -27.02 -16.01
CA PHE A 438 -18.42 -25.64 -16.01
C PHE A 438 -17.10 -25.44 -15.28
N GLN A 439 -16.58 -26.45 -14.54
CA GLN A 439 -15.32 -26.33 -13.78
C GLN A 439 -14.18 -27.06 -14.48
N ALA A 440 -13.08 -26.33 -14.72
CA ALA A 440 -11.80 -26.88 -15.19
C ALA A 440 -10.80 -26.91 -14.03
N ILE A 441 -9.89 -27.90 -14.05
CA ILE A 441 -8.81 -28.06 -13.04
C ILE A 441 -7.48 -28.10 -13.74
N LEU A 442 -6.57 -27.20 -13.32
CA LEU A 442 -5.18 -27.19 -13.73
C LEU A 442 -4.28 -27.39 -12.49
N PRO A 443 -3.75 -28.60 -12.27
CA PRO A 443 -2.77 -28.85 -11.22
C PRO A 443 -1.44 -28.17 -11.56
N LEU A 444 -0.84 -27.52 -10.56
CA LEU A 444 0.47 -26.91 -10.64
C LEU A 444 1.50 -27.80 -9.95
N LYS A 445 2.64 -28.02 -10.57
CA LYS A 445 3.68 -28.91 -10.03
C LYS A 445 4.66 -28.13 -9.16
N GLY A 446 4.27 -27.91 -7.90
CA GLY A 446 5.10 -27.21 -6.92
C GLY A 446 5.22 -25.70 -7.18
N LYS A 447 6.27 -25.10 -6.64
CA LYS A 447 6.54 -23.66 -6.74
C LYS A 447 6.80 -23.24 -8.18
N ILE A 448 6.02 -22.32 -8.70
CA ILE A 448 6.22 -21.76 -10.04
C ILE A 448 7.43 -20.81 -10.05
N LEU A 449 7.92 -20.50 -11.26
CA LEU A 449 9.03 -19.57 -11.43
C LEU A 449 8.65 -18.17 -10.89
N ASN A 450 9.53 -17.58 -10.09
CA ASN A 450 9.39 -16.18 -9.69
C ASN A 450 9.64 -15.27 -10.90
N VAL A 451 8.56 -14.67 -11.39
CA VAL A 451 8.58 -13.81 -12.59
C VAL A 451 9.16 -12.42 -12.32
N GLU A 452 9.21 -11.98 -11.08
CA GLU A 452 9.83 -10.71 -10.69
C GLU A 452 11.35 -10.71 -10.97
N LYS A 453 12.00 -11.85 -10.76
CA LYS A 453 13.45 -12.06 -10.94
C LYS A 453 13.84 -12.63 -12.30
N SER A 454 12.92 -12.86 -13.20
CA SER A 454 13.18 -13.65 -14.39
C SER A 454 12.86 -12.90 -15.67
N HIS A 455 13.80 -12.97 -16.62
CA HIS A 455 13.57 -12.45 -17.97
C HIS A 455 12.43 -13.21 -18.68
N LEU A 456 11.66 -12.50 -19.51
CA LEU A 456 10.50 -13.03 -20.23
C LEU A 456 10.80 -14.35 -20.99
N SER A 457 12.00 -14.47 -21.59
CA SER A 457 12.41 -15.69 -22.30
C SER A 457 12.49 -16.93 -21.38
N LYS A 458 12.87 -16.75 -20.11
CA LYS A 458 12.92 -17.83 -19.11
C LYS A 458 11.50 -18.14 -18.61
N ILE A 459 10.69 -17.13 -18.41
CA ILE A 459 9.28 -17.24 -18.02
C ILE A 459 8.51 -18.08 -19.04
N LEU A 460 8.67 -17.79 -20.33
CA LEU A 460 8.03 -18.53 -21.42
C LEU A 460 8.59 -19.94 -21.64
N LYS A 461 9.75 -20.31 -21.05
CA LYS A 461 10.26 -21.68 -21.03
C LYS A 461 9.70 -22.51 -19.90
N SER A 462 9.15 -21.88 -18.85
CA SER A 462 8.52 -22.56 -17.73
C SER A 462 7.25 -23.29 -18.20
N GLU A 463 7.21 -24.62 -17.95
CA GLU A 463 6.07 -25.45 -18.35
C GLU A 463 4.78 -25.01 -17.62
N GLU A 464 4.85 -24.71 -16.33
CA GLU A 464 3.68 -24.32 -15.55
C GLU A 464 3.07 -23.00 -16.05
N ILE A 465 3.93 -22.01 -16.34
CA ILE A 465 3.48 -20.72 -16.90
C ILE A 465 2.90 -20.90 -18.31
N LYS A 466 3.53 -21.70 -19.17
CA LYS A 466 2.98 -22.03 -20.48
C LYS A 466 1.61 -22.69 -20.39
N ASN A 467 1.47 -23.64 -19.47
CA ASN A 467 0.20 -24.34 -19.26
C ASN A 467 -0.90 -23.38 -18.84
N MET A 468 -0.61 -22.42 -17.96
CA MET A 468 -1.56 -21.38 -17.55
C MET A 468 -1.94 -20.46 -18.72
N ILE A 469 -0.95 -19.92 -19.45
CA ILE A 469 -1.21 -19.04 -20.61
C ILE A 469 -2.05 -19.76 -21.66
N THR A 470 -1.73 -21.03 -21.95
CA THR A 470 -2.47 -21.85 -22.92
C THR A 470 -3.89 -22.17 -22.43
N ALA A 471 -4.04 -22.48 -21.14
CA ALA A 471 -5.35 -22.75 -20.55
C ALA A 471 -6.26 -21.52 -20.58
N PHE A 472 -5.75 -20.34 -20.24
CA PHE A 472 -6.53 -19.10 -20.24
C PHE A 472 -6.90 -18.63 -21.66
N GLY A 473 -6.04 -18.84 -22.63
CA GLY A 473 -6.28 -18.51 -24.04
C GLY A 473 -6.17 -17.02 -24.39
N CYS A 474 -6.06 -16.12 -23.39
CA CYS A 474 -6.07 -14.66 -23.60
C CYS A 474 -4.70 -14.06 -23.96
N GLY A 475 -3.62 -14.85 -24.01
CA GLY A 475 -2.26 -14.33 -24.26
C GLY A 475 -1.69 -13.58 -23.05
N ILE A 476 -0.55 -12.90 -23.26
CA ILE A 476 0.11 -12.05 -22.25
C ILE A 476 0.71 -10.80 -22.90
N GLN A 477 0.85 -9.72 -22.14
CA GLN A 477 1.43 -8.43 -22.60
C GLN A 477 0.82 -7.96 -23.93
N GLU A 478 1.64 -7.67 -24.97
CA GLU A 478 1.17 -7.20 -26.28
C GLU A 478 0.19 -8.15 -26.99
N SER A 479 0.22 -9.44 -26.66
CA SER A 479 -0.70 -10.43 -27.23
C SER A 479 -1.93 -10.68 -26.35
N PHE A 480 -2.09 -9.90 -25.29
CA PHE A 480 -3.23 -10.03 -24.39
C PHE A 480 -4.51 -9.56 -25.08
N ASP A 481 -5.53 -10.41 -25.04
CA ASP A 481 -6.85 -10.16 -25.60
C ASP A 481 -7.89 -10.78 -24.67
N ILE A 482 -8.61 -9.93 -23.95
CA ILE A 482 -9.60 -10.38 -22.95
C ILE A 482 -10.77 -11.13 -23.57
N GLU A 483 -11.13 -10.83 -24.82
CA GLU A 483 -12.25 -11.51 -25.52
C GLU A 483 -11.96 -12.99 -25.78
N ARG A 484 -10.68 -13.38 -25.73
CA ARG A 484 -10.26 -14.78 -25.87
C ARG A 484 -10.17 -15.53 -24.54
N LEU A 485 -10.50 -14.89 -23.42
CA LEU A 485 -10.48 -15.54 -22.12
C LEU A 485 -11.45 -16.70 -22.09
N ARG A 486 -10.97 -17.89 -21.77
CA ARG A 486 -11.78 -19.13 -21.78
C ARG A 486 -12.58 -19.36 -20.49
N TYR A 487 -12.19 -18.74 -19.39
CA TYR A 487 -12.79 -18.92 -18.08
C TYR A 487 -13.03 -17.56 -17.41
N HIS A 488 -14.27 -17.22 -17.15
CA HIS A 488 -14.64 -15.95 -16.53
C HIS A 488 -14.13 -15.81 -15.09
N LYS A 489 -13.89 -16.94 -14.40
CA LYS A 489 -13.28 -16.97 -13.07
C LYS A 489 -12.05 -17.85 -13.09
N ILE A 490 -10.94 -17.29 -12.62
CA ILE A 490 -9.68 -17.99 -12.37
C ILE A 490 -9.51 -18.03 -10.87
N ILE A 491 -9.52 -19.22 -10.29
CA ILE A 491 -9.59 -19.45 -8.85
C ILE A 491 -8.28 -20.11 -8.41
N ILE A 492 -7.51 -19.43 -7.59
CA ILE A 492 -6.29 -19.95 -6.97
C ILE A 492 -6.71 -20.77 -5.75
N MET A 493 -6.28 -22.03 -5.70
CA MET A 493 -6.61 -22.96 -4.64
C MET A 493 -5.33 -23.67 -4.17
N THR A 494 -4.71 -23.14 -3.13
CA THR A 494 -3.45 -23.60 -2.51
C THR A 494 -3.70 -24.12 -1.11
N ASP A 495 -2.75 -24.91 -0.61
CA ASP A 495 -2.76 -25.39 0.77
C ASP A 495 -2.70 -24.24 1.76
N ALA A 496 -3.19 -24.45 2.97
CA ALA A 496 -3.24 -23.42 4.02
C ALA A 496 -1.96 -23.41 4.89
N ASP A 497 -0.84 -23.76 4.30
CA ASP A 497 0.49 -23.75 4.94
C ASP A 497 1.40 -22.65 4.34
N VAL A 498 2.64 -22.59 4.80
CA VAL A 498 3.61 -21.58 4.33
C VAL A 498 4.01 -21.79 2.86
N ASP A 499 4.07 -23.05 2.38
CA ASP A 499 4.38 -23.36 0.99
C ASP A 499 3.25 -22.95 0.06
N GLY A 500 1.99 -23.24 0.44
CA GLY A 500 0.81 -22.80 -0.28
C GLY A 500 0.69 -21.27 -0.34
N SER A 501 0.98 -20.58 0.75
CA SER A 501 1.04 -19.11 0.80
C SER A 501 2.12 -18.55 -0.13
N HIS A 502 3.28 -19.21 -0.23
CA HIS A 502 4.34 -18.85 -1.16
C HIS A 502 3.91 -19.05 -2.62
N ILE A 503 3.29 -20.20 -2.95
CA ILE A 503 2.76 -20.47 -4.30
C ILE A 503 1.70 -19.44 -4.68
N GLN A 504 0.81 -19.11 -3.74
CA GLN A 504 -0.20 -18.05 -3.93
C GLN A 504 0.46 -16.70 -4.26
N THR A 505 1.51 -16.32 -3.53
CA THR A 505 2.25 -15.08 -3.76
C THR A 505 2.94 -15.08 -5.13
N LEU A 506 3.54 -16.21 -5.56
CA LEU A 506 4.13 -16.34 -6.88
C LEU A 506 3.09 -16.22 -8.00
N LEU A 507 1.92 -16.82 -7.83
CA LEU A 507 0.80 -16.71 -8.76
C LEU A 507 0.28 -15.27 -8.83
N MET A 508 0.07 -14.60 -7.69
CA MET A 508 -0.34 -13.20 -7.66
C MET A 508 0.67 -12.30 -8.37
N THR A 509 1.98 -12.55 -8.17
CA THR A 509 3.06 -11.82 -8.88
C THR A 509 2.96 -12.02 -10.38
N PHE A 510 2.71 -13.25 -10.85
CA PHE A 510 2.51 -13.55 -12.27
C PHE A 510 1.28 -12.83 -12.83
N PHE A 511 0.14 -12.88 -12.16
CA PHE A 511 -1.05 -12.17 -12.60
C PHE A 511 -0.84 -10.65 -12.62
N TYR A 512 -0.22 -10.10 -11.58
CA TYR A 512 0.04 -8.65 -11.51
C TYR A 512 0.99 -8.16 -12.60
N ARG A 513 2.09 -8.87 -12.85
CA ARG A 513 3.12 -8.44 -13.82
C ARG A 513 2.74 -8.70 -15.28
N TYR A 514 2.01 -9.78 -15.58
CA TYR A 514 1.79 -10.24 -16.95
C TYR A 514 0.33 -10.31 -17.39
N LEU A 515 -0.61 -10.32 -16.45
CA LEU A 515 -2.04 -10.48 -16.68
C LEU A 515 -2.88 -9.50 -15.84
N ARG A 516 -2.32 -8.31 -15.54
CA ARG A 516 -2.97 -7.30 -14.69
C ARG A 516 -4.42 -6.98 -15.07
N PRO A 517 -4.80 -6.87 -16.35
CA PRO A 517 -6.18 -6.63 -16.73
C PRO A 517 -7.17 -7.68 -16.21
N LEU A 518 -6.73 -8.94 -15.96
CA LEU A 518 -7.60 -9.96 -15.36
C LEU A 518 -7.94 -9.65 -13.90
N ILE A 519 -7.02 -9.01 -13.16
CA ILE A 519 -7.29 -8.57 -11.78
C ILE A 519 -8.20 -7.35 -11.81
N GLU A 520 -7.89 -6.35 -12.64
CA GLU A 520 -8.63 -5.08 -12.75
C GLU A 520 -10.09 -5.32 -13.17
N GLN A 521 -10.33 -6.27 -14.07
CA GLN A 521 -11.69 -6.66 -14.49
C GLN A 521 -12.34 -7.67 -13.55
N GLY A 522 -11.62 -8.14 -12.54
CA GLY A 522 -12.17 -8.96 -11.47
C GLY A 522 -12.41 -10.42 -11.83
N HIS A 523 -11.52 -11.01 -12.62
CA HIS A 523 -11.57 -12.42 -13.02
C HIS A 523 -10.77 -13.35 -12.08
N VAL A 524 -9.91 -12.79 -11.19
CA VAL A 524 -9.01 -13.58 -10.33
C VAL A 524 -9.51 -13.67 -8.91
N TYR A 525 -9.58 -14.88 -8.37
CA TYR A 525 -10.10 -15.19 -7.04
C TYR A 525 -9.16 -16.14 -6.28
N ILE A 526 -9.24 -16.09 -4.95
CA ILE A 526 -8.60 -17.05 -4.04
C ILE A 526 -9.71 -17.85 -3.35
N ALA A 527 -9.63 -19.17 -3.41
CA ALA A 527 -10.52 -20.04 -2.69
C ALA A 527 -10.10 -20.16 -1.21
N GLN A 528 -11.07 -20.10 -0.32
CA GLN A 528 -10.87 -20.31 1.11
C GLN A 528 -11.36 -21.72 1.49
N ALA A 529 -10.45 -22.68 1.60
CA ALA A 529 -10.78 -24.00 2.13
C ALA A 529 -10.92 -23.95 3.65
N PRO A 530 -11.78 -24.77 4.25
CA PRO A 530 -11.91 -24.86 5.71
C PRO A 530 -10.67 -25.54 6.31
N LEU A 531 -10.24 -25.04 7.48
CA LEU A 531 -9.11 -25.61 8.22
C LEU A 531 -9.49 -26.75 9.14
N TYR A 532 -10.77 -26.85 9.53
CA TYR A 532 -11.23 -27.84 10.49
C TYR A 532 -12.49 -28.55 10.01
N LYS A 533 -12.56 -29.85 10.32
CA LYS A 533 -13.75 -30.67 10.20
C LYS A 533 -14.11 -31.18 11.59
N TYR A 534 -15.31 -30.85 12.03
CA TYR A 534 -15.91 -31.37 13.24
C TYR A 534 -16.91 -32.46 12.88
N LYS A 535 -16.77 -33.65 13.50
CA LYS A 535 -17.67 -34.78 13.28
C LYS A 535 -18.12 -35.37 14.60
N LYS A 536 -19.43 -35.41 14.80
CA LYS A 536 -20.06 -36.06 15.97
C LYS A 536 -21.27 -36.85 15.53
N GLY A 537 -21.18 -38.17 15.60
CA GLY A 537 -22.23 -39.05 15.10
C GLY A 537 -22.45 -38.90 13.58
N LYS A 538 -23.64 -38.47 13.18
CA LYS A 538 -24.00 -38.18 11.76
C LYS A 538 -23.74 -36.72 11.34
N THR A 539 -23.42 -35.87 12.29
CA THR A 539 -23.25 -34.45 12.01
C THR A 539 -21.77 -34.19 11.62
N GLU A 540 -21.57 -33.63 10.43
CA GLU A 540 -20.26 -33.15 9.93
C GLU A 540 -20.39 -31.66 9.64
N ILE A 541 -19.45 -30.86 10.17
CA ILE A 541 -19.42 -29.41 10.00
C ILE A 541 -17.99 -29.00 9.67
N TYR A 542 -17.86 -28.13 8.67
CA TYR A 542 -16.59 -27.58 8.23
C TYR A 542 -16.45 -26.15 8.75
N LEU A 543 -15.30 -25.85 9.33
CA LEU A 543 -15.05 -24.57 10.00
C LEU A 543 -13.81 -23.92 9.38
N LYS A 544 -13.97 -22.64 9.07
CA LYS A 544 -13.03 -21.87 8.27
C LYS A 544 -11.65 -21.77 8.92
N ASP A 545 -11.62 -21.48 10.22
CA ASP A 545 -10.40 -21.18 10.97
C ASP A 545 -10.57 -21.57 12.45
N SER A 546 -9.54 -21.35 13.25
CA SER A 546 -9.58 -21.60 14.69
C SER A 546 -10.62 -20.77 15.43
N VAL A 547 -10.86 -19.53 14.96
CA VAL A 547 -11.86 -18.64 15.57
C VAL A 547 -13.28 -19.20 15.37
N ALA A 548 -13.57 -19.70 14.17
CA ALA A 548 -14.84 -20.36 13.86
C ALA A 548 -15.01 -21.64 14.66
N LEU A 549 -13.92 -22.42 14.84
CA LEU A 549 -13.94 -23.63 15.65
C LEU A 549 -14.26 -23.31 17.12
N ASP A 550 -13.56 -22.35 17.70
CA ASP A 550 -13.76 -21.94 19.10
C ASP A 550 -15.20 -21.44 19.33
N HIS A 551 -15.71 -20.62 18.39
CA HIS A 551 -17.08 -20.14 18.46
C HIS A 551 -18.09 -21.29 18.42
N PHE A 552 -17.88 -22.24 17.51
CA PHE A 552 -18.70 -23.43 17.38
C PHE A 552 -18.68 -24.31 18.63
N LEU A 553 -17.49 -24.52 19.22
CA LEU A 553 -17.34 -25.32 20.42
C LEU A 553 -18.04 -24.68 21.64
N ILE A 554 -17.98 -23.37 21.78
CA ILE A 554 -18.71 -22.64 22.81
C ILE A 554 -20.23 -22.80 22.61
N GLU A 555 -20.71 -22.54 21.40
CA GLU A 555 -22.15 -22.60 21.08
C GLU A 555 -22.74 -23.99 21.36
N HIS A 556 -22.02 -25.04 21.02
CA HIS A 556 -22.46 -26.41 21.24
C HIS A 556 -22.22 -26.90 22.67
N GLY A 557 -21.15 -26.43 23.31
CA GLY A 557 -20.80 -26.77 24.69
C GLY A 557 -21.82 -26.22 25.69
N ILE A 558 -22.28 -25.01 25.51
CA ILE A 558 -23.29 -24.35 26.35
C ILE A 558 -24.58 -25.20 26.48
N ASN A 559 -24.96 -25.94 25.43
CA ASN A 559 -26.16 -26.79 25.50
C ASN A 559 -26.05 -27.94 26.49
N SER A 560 -24.82 -28.28 26.91
CA SER A 560 -24.52 -29.34 27.86
C SER A 560 -24.26 -28.85 29.29
N VAL A 561 -24.31 -27.53 29.47
CA VAL A 561 -24.05 -26.88 30.78
C VAL A 561 -25.34 -26.15 31.18
N ASP A 562 -25.85 -26.48 32.36
CA ASP A 562 -27.03 -25.82 32.93
C ASP A 562 -26.58 -25.13 34.25
N ILE A 563 -26.69 -23.79 34.27
CA ILE A 563 -26.26 -22.98 35.39
C ILE A 563 -27.48 -22.28 35.96
N GLU A 564 -27.76 -22.54 37.23
CA GLU A 564 -28.87 -21.92 37.92
C GLU A 564 -28.70 -20.40 37.99
N GLY A 565 -29.68 -19.66 37.47
CA GLY A 565 -29.71 -18.20 37.52
C GLY A 565 -29.11 -17.46 36.29
N ILE A 566 -28.56 -18.14 35.30
CA ILE A 566 -28.02 -17.51 34.08
C ILE A 566 -28.69 -18.06 32.82
N GLY A 567 -29.24 -17.17 32.01
CA GLY A 567 -29.79 -17.52 30.71
C GLY A 567 -28.71 -17.96 29.70
N LYS A 568 -29.05 -18.91 28.78
CA LYS A 568 -28.11 -19.39 27.77
C LYS A 568 -27.53 -18.27 26.90
N ASN A 569 -28.30 -17.23 26.60
CA ASN A 569 -27.84 -16.09 25.81
C ASN A 569 -26.82 -15.24 26.58
N ASP A 570 -27.04 -15.04 27.89
CA ASP A 570 -26.13 -14.27 28.74
C ASP A 570 -24.81 -15.04 28.93
N LEU A 571 -24.91 -16.36 29.12
CA LEU A 571 -23.75 -17.25 29.18
C LEU A 571 -22.97 -17.23 27.86
N MET A 572 -23.66 -17.22 26.71
CA MET A 572 -23.01 -17.10 25.40
C MET A 572 -22.25 -15.78 25.27
N ASN A 573 -22.85 -14.67 25.69
CA ASN A 573 -22.23 -13.36 25.62
C ASN A 573 -21.01 -13.28 26.56
N LEU A 574 -21.13 -13.78 27.77
CA LEU A 574 -20.01 -13.89 28.73
C LEU A 574 -18.86 -14.69 28.10
N LEU A 575 -19.12 -15.89 27.59
CA LEU A 575 -18.07 -16.76 27.05
C LEU A 575 -17.42 -16.19 25.78
N LYS A 576 -18.11 -15.37 25.01
CA LYS A 576 -17.51 -14.60 23.91
C LYS A 576 -16.48 -13.58 24.46
N VAL A 577 -16.80 -12.89 25.54
CA VAL A 577 -15.86 -11.95 26.18
C VAL A 577 -14.66 -12.72 26.76
N VAL A 578 -14.90 -13.83 27.46
CA VAL A 578 -13.83 -14.69 28.00
C VAL A 578 -12.90 -15.20 26.90
N ARG A 579 -13.44 -15.58 25.76
CA ARG A 579 -12.64 -16.02 24.61
C ARG A 579 -11.75 -14.90 24.07
N HIS A 580 -12.27 -13.67 23.94
CA HIS A 580 -11.45 -12.53 23.53
C HIS A 580 -10.33 -12.26 24.51
N TYR A 581 -10.63 -12.30 25.80
CA TYR A 581 -9.63 -12.19 26.85
C TYR A 581 -8.55 -13.27 26.75
N ARG A 582 -8.95 -14.55 26.62
CA ARG A 582 -8.03 -15.68 26.41
C ARG A 582 -7.15 -15.47 25.18
N TYR A 583 -7.74 -15.03 24.06
CA TYR A 583 -7.00 -14.78 22.83
C TYR A 583 -5.92 -13.70 23.02
N ALA A 584 -6.27 -12.56 23.59
CA ALA A 584 -5.32 -11.48 23.85
C ALA A 584 -4.20 -11.93 24.80
N LEU A 585 -4.53 -12.68 25.86
CA LEU A 585 -3.54 -13.26 26.77
C LEU A 585 -2.57 -14.21 26.07
N LEU A 586 -3.06 -15.11 25.22
CA LEU A 586 -2.20 -16.09 24.51
C LEU A 586 -1.31 -15.41 23.47
N GLU A 587 -1.79 -14.34 22.82
CA GLU A 587 -0.96 -13.56 21.90
C GLU A 587 0.13 -12.75 22.65
N LEU A 588 -0.17 -12.23 23.82
CA LEU A 588 0.82 -11.61 24.71
C LEU A 588 1.85 -12.65 25.23
N GLU A 589 1.39 -13.87 25.61
CA GLU A 589 2.29 -14.93 26.06
C GLU A 589 3.35 -15.29 25.00
N LYS A 590 3.00 -15.31 23.74
CA LYS A 590 3.95 -15.55 22.64
C LYS A 590 5.07 -14.51 22.57
N ARG A 591 4.82 -13.30 23.04
CA ARG A 591 5.77 -12.17 22.98
C ARG A 591 6.59 -12.02 24.25
N TYR A 592 5.96 -12.21 25.39
CA TYR A 592 6.51 -11.90 26.71
C TYR A 592 6.75 -13.13 27.58
N ASN A 593 6.27 -14.30 27.16
CA ASN A 593 6.26 -15.53 27.98
C ASN A 593 5.44 -15.33 29.30
N LEU A 594 5.42 -16.30 30.21
CA LEU A 594 4.81 -16.23 31.56
C LEU A 594 3.37 -15.67 31.58
N LEU A 595 2.43 -16.44 31.03
CA LEU A 595 1.00 -16.13 30.98
C LEU A 595 0.44 -15.69 32.38
N GLU A 596 0.86 -16.33 33.44
CA GLU A 596 0.38 -16.06 34.79
C GLU A 596 0.77 -14.67 35.31
N ILE A 597 1.92 -14.16 34.83
CA ILE A 597 2.37 -12.80 35.15
C ILE A 597 1.65 -11.78 34.28
N LEU A 598 1.50 -12.04 33.00
CA LEU A 598 0.72 -11.17 32.10
C LEU A 598 -0.71 -11.01 32.62
N ARG A 599 -1.33 -12.12 33.00
CA ARG A 599 -2.65 -12.13 33.60
C ARG A 599 -2.70 -11.31 34.88
N PHE A 600 -1.74 -11.52 35.80
CA PHE A 600 -1.63 -10.76 37.05
C PHE A 600 -1.51 -9.24 36.77
N LEU A 601 -0.66 -8.84 35.81
CA LEU A 601 -0.49 -7.43 35.46
C LEU A 601 -1.76 -6.80 34.90
N ILE A 602 -2.51 -7.52 34.06
CA ILE A 602 -3.79 -7.07 33.50
C ILE A 602 -4.85 -6.96 34.61
N GLU A 603 -5.00 -8.00 35.45
CA GLU A 603 -6.01 -8.07 36.48
C GLU A 603 -5.79 -7.04 37.62
N THR A 604 -4.57 -6.56 37.82
CA THR A 604 -4.19 -5.61 38.86
C THR A 604 -3.74 -4.25 38.35
N LYS A 605 -3.90 -3.97 37.06
CA LYS A 605 -3.39 -2.75 36.37
C LYS A 605 -3.73 -1.47 37.17
N ASP A 606 -4.97 -1.30 37.57
CA ASP A 606 -5.45 -0.09 38.25
C ASP A 606 -4.89 0.10 39.66
N ALA A 607 -4.34 -0.96 40.26
CA ALA A 607 -3.77 -0.97 41.63
C ALA A 607 -2.24 -0.96 41.61
N LEU A 608 -1.59 -1.14 40.45
CA LEU A 608 -0.14 -1.21 40.35
C LEU A 608 0.49 0.17 40.18
N SER A 609 1.61 0.39 40.86
CA SER A 609 2.52 1.46 40.54
C SER A 609 3.38 1.05 39.33
N PHE A 610 3.57 1.95 38.38
CA PHE A 610 4.45 1.72 37.22
C PHE A 610 5.95 1.89 37.52
N ASP A 611 6.33 1.98 38.80
CA ASP A 611 7.73 1.89 39.23
C ASP A 611 8.23 0.44 39.10
N MET A 612 9.25 0.22 38.24
CA MET A 612 9.76 -1.12 37.94
C MET A 612 10.26 -1.89 39.15
N LYS A 613 10.73 -1.21 40.21
CA LYS A 613 11.16 -1.86 41.47
C LYS A 613 9.99 -2.32 42.33
N ILE A 614 8.89 -1.56 42.27
CA ILE A 614 7.64 -1.95 42.98
C ILE A 614 6.99 -3.11 42.24
N LEU A 615 6.96 -3.03 40.87
CA LEU A 615 6.48 -4.11 40.03
C LEU A 615 7.28 -5.40 40.22
N GLU A 616 8.62 -5.30 40.27
CA GLU A 616 9.48 -6.46 40.56
C GLU A 616 9.04 -7.17 41.83
N LYS A 617 8.86 -6.44 42.93
CA LYS A 617 8.45 -7.02 44.19
C LYS A 617 7.10 -7.75 44.08
N SER A 618 6.10 -7.12 43.47
CA SER A 618 4.77 -7.70 43.28
C SER A 618 4.80 -8.96 42.41
N ILE A 619 5.57 -8.93 41.32
CA ILE A 619 5.78 -10.08 40.42
C ILE A 619 6.50 -11.21 41.15
N LEU A 620 7.55 -10.92 41.90
CA LEU A 620 8.27 -11.94 42.67
C LEU A 620 7.39 -12.59 43.78
N GLU A 621 6.53 -11.82 44.44
CA GLU A 621 5.54 -12.35 45.36
C GLU A 621 4.54 -13.27 44.67
N LYS A 622 4.05 -12.88 43.49
CA LYS A 622 3.15 -13.70 42.65
C LYS A 622 3.82 -15.00 42.23
N LEU A 623 5.06 -14.96 41.75
CA LEU A 623 5.81 -16.16 41.32
C LEU A 623 6.06 -17.13 42.48
N LYS A 624 6.36 -16.61 43.70
CA LYS A 624 6.48 -17.42 44.91
C LYS A 624 5.16 -18.09 45.28
N SER A 625 4.04 -17.39 45.12
CA SER A 625 2.71 -17.98 45.37
C SER A 625 2.37 -19.10 44.40
N LEU A 626 2.96 -19.09 43.21
CA LEU A 626 2.84 -20.13 42.20
C LEU A 626 3.87 -21.28 42.37
N ASN A 627 4.71 -21.23 43.40
CA ASN A 627 5.82 -22.15 43.64
C ASN A 627 6.86 -22.20 42.49
N TYR A 628 7.05 -21.07 41.77
CA TYR A 628 8.09 -20.98 40.75
C TYR A 628 9.43 -20.61 41.39
N GLN A 629 10.51 -21.26 40.94
CA GLN A 629 11.85 -20.99 41.40
C GLN A 629 12.44 -19.81 40.63
N ILE A 630 12.72 -18.72 41.30
CA ILE A 630 13.34 -17.54 40.74
C ILE A 630 14.85 -17.76 40.72
N LEU A 631 15.45 -17.73 39.53
CA LEU A 631 16.89 -17.91 39.35
C LEU A 631 17.62 -16.57 39.34
N ARG A 632 17.03 -15.57 38.70
CA ARG A 632 17.59 -14.21 38.62
C ARG A 632 16.47 -13.20 38.45
N SER A 633 16.59 -12.06 39.09
CA SER A 633 15.75 -10.88 38.87
C SER A 633 16.61 -9.63 38.89
N PHE A 634 16.33 -8.68 38.01
CA PHE A 634 17.04 -7.42 37.92
C PHE A 634 16.10 -6.36 37.33
N ALA A 635 15.84 -5.32 38.11
CA ALA A 635 15.06 -4.17 37.68
C ALA A 635 15.95 -2.92 37.54
N THR A 636 15.77 -2.23 36.43
CA THR A 636 16.26 -0.87 36.19
C THR A 636 15.13 0.14 36.40
N GLU A 637 15.34 1.40 36.05
CA GLU A 637 14.26 2.41 36.01
C GLU A 637 13.28 2.17 34.85
N GLU A 638 13.72 1.55 33.76
CA GLU A 638 12.97 1.41 32.53
C GLU A 638 12.55 -0.05 32.22
N SER A 639 13.17 -1.04 32.84
CA SER A 639 12.93 -2.46 32.51
C SER A 639 13.13 -3.40 33.68
N LEU A 640 12.44 -4.55 33.62
CA LEU A 640 12.60 -5.69 34.52
C LEU A 640 12.97 -6.93 33.71
N HIS A 641 14.05 -7.59 34.09
CA HIS A 641 14.50 -8.86 33.53
C HIS A 641 14.38 -9.95 34.58
N LEU A 642 13.70 -11.03 34.25
CA LEU A 642 13.42 -12.14 35.17
C LEU A 642 13.71 -13.48 34.49
N HIS A 643 14.41 -14.35 35.22
CA HIS A 643 14.60 -15.76 34.85
C HIS A 643 13.98 -16.64 35.96
N ALA A 644 13.03 -17.48 35.56
CA ALA A 644 12.34 -18.35 36.47
C ALA A 644 12.25 -19.78 35.91
N GLN A 645 12.37 -20.76 36.80
CA GLN A 645 12.08 -22.16 36.49
C GLN A 645 10.58 -22.39 36.76
N THR A 646 9.86 -22.71 35.70
CA THR A 646 8.43 -23.05 35.74
C THR A 646 8.22 -24.55 35.51
N PRO A 647 7.02 -25.08 35.68
CA PRO A 647 6.70 -26.47 35.30
C PRO A 647 6.92 -26.76 33.81
N LYS A 648 6.84 -25.74 32.96
CA LYS A 648 7.08 -25.83 31.49
C LYS A 648 8.58 -25.74 31.11
N GLY A 649 9.47 -25.43 32.05
CA GLY A 649 10.91 -25.26 31.83
C GLY A 649 11.44 -23.89 32.29
N LEU A 650 12.66 -23.60 31.89
CA LEU A 650 13.29 -22.30 32.12
C LEU A 650 12.65 -21.23 31.23
N VAL A 651 12.18 -20.14 31.81
CA VAL A 651 11.53 -19.04 31.13
C VAL A 651 12.24 -17.73 31.42
N GLU A 652 12.48 -16.94 30.41
CA GLU A 652 12.93 -15.55 30.48
C GLU A 652 11.74 -14.63 30.24
N PHE A 653 11.56 -13.63 31.12
CA PHE A 653 10.53 -12.62 31.04
C PHE A 653 11.15 -11.25 31.10
N ASN A 654 10.93 -10.45 30.06
CA ASN A 654 11.42 -9.08 29.95
C ASN A 654 10.23 -8.13 29.90
N LEU A 655 10.15 -7.24 30.87
CA LEU A 655 9.10 -6.22 30.98
C LEU A 655 9.72 -4.85 30.80
N ASP A 656 9.14 -4.05 29.96
CA ASP A 656 9.42 -2.63 29.79
C ASP A 656 8.10 -1.85 29.66
N ASP A 657 8.18 -0.52 29.61
CA ASP A 657 7.01 0.35 29.47
C ASP A 657 6.20 0.09 28.18
N ASN A 658 6.80 -0.54 27.18
CA ASN A 658 6.12 -0.83 25.91
C ASN A 658 5.00 -1.85 26.08
N LEU A 659 5.11 -2.81 27.02
CA LEU A 659 4.04 -3.77 27.27
C LEU A 659 2.72 -3.04 27.60
N PHE A 660 2.77 -2.04 28.46
CA PHE A 660 1.58 -1.33 28.93
C PHE A 660 0.96 -0.41 27.86
N LYS A 661 1.73 -0.10 26.83
CA LYS A 661 1.30 0.70 25.65
C LYS A 661 0.88 -0.19 24.48
N GLU A 662 1.06 -1.50 24.56
CA GLU A 662 0.63 -2.40 23.51
C GLU A 662 -0.89 -2.46 23.39
N VAL A 663 -1.39 -2.38 22.15
CA VAL A 663 -2.83 -2.48 21.85
C VAL A 663 -3.42 -3.77 22.40
N LEU A 664 -2.71 -4.89 22.32
CA LEU A 664 -3.16 -6.18 22.85
C LEU A 664 -3.27 -6.19 24.38
N PHE A 665 -2.39 -5.49 25.09
CA PHE A 665 -2.47 -5.37 26.54
C PHE A 665 -3.66 -4.53 26.96
N GLU A 666 -3.88 -3.42 26.28
CA GLU A 666 -5.06 -2.55 26.49
C GLU A 666 -6.36 -3.28 26.13
N GLU A 667 -6.37 -4.05 25.05
CA GLU A 667 -7.53 -4.88 24.66
C GLU A 667 -7.81 -5.96 25.72
N ALA A 668 -6.78 -6.64 26.22
CA ALA A 668 -6.92 -7.63 27.28
C ALA A 668 -7.45 -7.00 28.57
N ASN A 669 -6.93 -5.83 28.96
CA ASN A 669 -7.41 -5.09 30.13
C ASN A 669 -8.87 -4.64 29.96
N TYR A 670 -9.21 -4.03 28.84
CA TYR A 670 -10.59 -3.62 28.52
C TYR A 670 -11.55 -4.82 28.58
N THR A 671 -11.13 -5.95 28.00
CA THR A 671 -11.93 -7.17 28.00
C THR A 671 -12.08 -7.74 29.42
N TYR A 672 -11.03 -7.66 30.24
CA TYR A 672 -11.09 -8.05 31.64
C TYR A 672 -12.04 -7.16 32.45
N GLN A 673 -12.01 -5.84 32.26
CA GLN A 673 -12.95 -4.92 32.92
C GLN A 673 -14.40 -5.26 32.50
N LYS A 674 -14.65 -5.58 31.24
CA LYS A 674 -15.97 -6.09 30.81
C LYS A 674 -16.37 -7.41 31.47
N LEU A 675 -15.41 -8.30 31.77
CA LEU A 675 -15.70 -9.53 32.50
C LEU A 675 -16.15 -9.25 33.94
N MET A 676 -15.60 -8.21 34.56
CA MET A 676 -15.96 -7.81 35.93
C MET A 676 -17.36 -7.20 36.04
N GLU A 677 -17.99 -6.80 34.91
CA GLU A 677 -19.38 -6.34 34.89
C GLU A 677 -20.40 -7.50 35.01
N TYR A 678 -19.95 -8.73 34.76
CA TYR A 678 -20.81 -9.91 34.89
C TYR A 678 -20.81 -10.45 36.33
N ASN A 679 -21.96 -10.97 36.76
CA ASN A 679 -22.00 -11.73 38.00
C ASN A 679 -21.35 -13.12 37.79
N LEU A 680 -20.20 -13.33 38.44
CA LEU A 680 -19.39 -14.55 38.32
C LEU A 680 -19.55 -15.50 39.56
N ASP A 681 -20.51 -15.26 40.44
CA ASP A 681 -20.75 -16.05 41.63
C ASP A 681 -20.98 -17.54 41.33
N PHE A 682 -21.53 -17.87 40.19
CA PHE A 682 -21.79 -19.23 39.72
C PHE A 682 -20.51 -20.07 39.53
N LEU A 683 -19.34 -19.41 39.43
CA LEU A 683 -18.07 -20.11 39.28
C LEU A 683 -17.55 -20.75 40.57
N GLU A 684 -18.11 -20.42 41.73
CA GLU A 684 -17.74 -20.99 43.03
C GLU A 684 -16.21 -21.06 43.26
N ASN A 685 -15.47 -20.02 42.91
CA ASN A 685 -14.00 -19.93 42.90
C ASN A 685 -13.28 -20.69 41.75
N LYS A 686 -13.98 -21.22 40.75
CA LYS A 686 -13.33 -21.71 39.54
C LYS A 686 -12.76 -20.55 38.73
N ASP A 687 -11.63 -20.79 38.10
CA ASP A 687 -11.08 -19.87 37.11
C ASP A 687 -11.97 -19.77 35.87
N ILE A 688 -12.25 -18.56 35.41
CA ILE A 688 -13.14 -18.32 34.25
C ILE A 688 -12.58 -18.92 32.95
N LEU A 689 -11.26 -18.96 32.75
CA LEU A 689 -10.62 -19.60 31.60
C LEU A 689 -10.74 -21.12 31.67
N ALA A 690 -10.61 -21.71 32.88
CA ALA A 690 -10.85 -23.14 33.10
C ALA A 690 -12.32 -23.51 32.84
N PHE A 691 -13.25 -22.64 33.21
CA PHE A 691 -14.66 -22.84 32.91
C PHE A 691 -14.93 -22.80 31.41
N LEU A 692 -14.34 -21.87 30.65
CA LEU A 692 -14.41 -21.84 29.19
C LEU A 692 -13.90 -23.14 28.58
N GLU A 693 -12.76 -23.65 29.07
CA GLU A 693 -12.19 -24.93 28.62
C GLU A 693 -13.14 -26.12 28.92
N GLU A 694 -13.78 -26.13 30.08
CA GLU A 694 -14.80 -27.15 30.44
C GLU A 694 -15.96 -27.15 29.43
N VAL A 695 -16.49 -25.95 29.09
CA VAL A 695 -17.57 -25.81 28.12
C VAL A 695 -17.13 -26.32 26.73
N GLU A 696 -15.94 -25.94 26.29
CA GLU A 696 -15.37 -26.45 25.02
C GLU A 696 -15.20 -27.96 25.03
N ASN A 697 -14.73 -28.54 26.13
CA ASN A 697 -14.54 -29.98 26.29
C ASN A 697 -15.84 -30.75 26.27
N HIS A 698 -16.95 -30.20 26.72
CA HIS A 698 -18.26 -30.80 26.57
C HIS A 698 -18.67 -30.92 25.08
N ALA A 699 -18.37 -29.93 24.26
CA ALA A 699 -18.61 -30.02 22.81
C ALA A 699 -17.67 -31.04 22.14
N LYS A 700 -16.42 -31.11 22.59
CA LYS A 700 -15.41 -32.07 22.09
C LYS A 700 -15.69 -33.52 22.47
N LYS A 701 -16.44 -33.77 23.55
CA LYS A 701 -16.71 -35.13 24.05
C LYS A 701 -17.48 -35.97 23.03
N GLY A 702 -16.82 -37.03 22.55
CA GLY A 702 -17.36 -37.93 21.53
C GLY A 702 -17.36 -37.36 20.11
N ALA A 703 -16.71 -36.23 19.89
CA ALA A 703 -16.47 -35.66 18.58
C ALA A 703 -15.06 -36.00 18.09
N ASN A 704 -14.92 -36.08 16.78
CA ASN A 704 -13.63 -36.11 16.09
C ASN A 704 -13.40 -34.76 15.42
N ILE A 705 -12.33 -34.05 15.79
CA ILE A 705 -11.94 -32.79 15.18
C ILE A 705 -10.69 -33.04 14.38
N GLN A 706 -10.79 -32.92 13.07
CA GLN A 706 -9.68 -33.05 12.14
C GLN A 706 -9.24 -31.66 11.68
N ARG A 707 -7.94 -31.36 11.78
CA ARG A 707 -7.33 -30.19 11.18
C ARG A 707 -6.75 -30.59 9.84
N TYR A 708 -7.15 -29.91 8.78
CA TYR A 708 -6.55 -30.04 7.46
C TYR A 708 -5.29 -29.18 7.37
N LYS A 709 -4.16 -29.77 7.01
CA LYS A 709 -2.91 -29.06 6.71
C LYS A 709 -2.84 -28.68 5.24
N GLY A 710 -3.40 -29.51 4.37
CA GLY A 710 -3.44 -29.29 2.94
C GLY A 710 -4.70 -29.86 2.29
N LEU A 711 -5.00 -29.37 1.10
CA LEU A 711 -6.15 -29.76 0.27
C LEU A 711 -6.09 -31.26 -0.16
N GLY A 712 -4.85 -31.81 -0.21
CA GLY A 712 -4.63 -33.21 -0.52
C GLY A 712 -5.13 -34.20 0.54
N GLU A 713 -5.41 -33.69 1.76
CA GLU A 713 -6.01 -34.48 2.86
C GLU A 713 -7.55 -34.57 2.76
N MET A 714 -8.15 -33.72 1.91
CA MET A 714 -9.60 -33.70 1.69
C MET A 714 -9.99 -34.72 0.62
N ASN A 715 -11.02 -35.49 0.89
CA ASN A 715 -11.58 -36.35 -0.13
C ASN A 715 -12.37 -35.50 -1.18
N PRO A 716 -12.70 -36.08 -2.36
CA PRO A 716 -13.39 -35.32 -3.42
C PRO A 716 -14.71 -34.69 -3.00
N ASN A 717 -15.50 -35.34 -2.14
CA ASN A 717 -16.77 -34.82 -1.66
C ASN A 717 -16.58 -33.67 -0.68
N ASP A 718 -15.62 -33.80 0.27
CA ASP A 718 -15.29 -32.74 1.21
C ASP A 718 -14.87 -31.45 0.46
N LEU A 719 -13.99 -31.62 -0.54
CA LEU A 719 -13.49 -30.52 -1.35
C LEU A 719 -14.59 -29.88 -2.20
N TRP A 720 -15.50 -30.70 -2.76
CA TRP A 720 -16.67 -30.22 -3.49
C TRP A 720 -17.58 -29.38 -2.60
N GLU A 721 -18.03 -29.97 -1.49
CA GLU A 721 -19.04 -29.33 -0.61
C GLU A 721 -18.55 -28.04 0.03
N THR A 722 -17.25 -27.92 0.31
CA THR A 722 -16.70 -26.80 1.07
C THR A 722 -16.10 -25.70 0.22
N THR A 723 -15.40 -26.09 -0.88
CA THR A 723 -14.51 -25.17 -1.60
C THR A 723 -14.87 -24.97 -3.06
N MET A 724 -15.57 -25.94 -3.69
CA MET A 724 -15.85 -25.89 -5.12
C MET A 724 -17.33 -25.62 -5.44
N HIS A 725 -18.25 -26.07 -4.60
CA HIS A 725 -19.70 -25.85 -4.81
C HIS A 725 -20.06 -24.37 -4.74
N LYS A 726 -20.77 -23.84 -5.75
CA LYS A 726 -21.03 -22.39 -5.92
C LYS A 726 -21.73 -21.75 -4.72
N GLU A 727 -22.63 -22.46 -4.05
CA GLU A 727 -23.42 -21.92 -2.94
C GLU A 727 -22.69 -21.97 -1.59
N ASN A 728 -21.76 -22.91 -1.41
CA ASN A 728 -21.13 -23.15 -0.11
C ASN A 728 -19.73 -22.53 0.00
N ARG A 729 -19.07 -22.34 -1.14
CA ARG A 729 -17.68 -21.87 -1.16
C ARG A 729 -17.52 -20.40 -0.80
N SER A 730 -16.39 -20.07 -0.18
CA SER A 730 -15.96 -18.71 0.03
C SER A 730 -14.81 -18.36 -0.93
N LEU A 731 -14.95 -17.25 -1.68
CA LEU A 731 -13.96 -16.75 -2.61
C LEU A 731 -13.60 -15.31 -2.28
N ILE A 732 -12.30 -15.02 -2.18
CA ILE A 732 -11.78 -13.66 -2.08
C ILE A 732 -11.50 -13.17 -3.50
N LYS A 733 -12.16 -12.10 -3.93
CA LYS A 733 -11.89 -11.45 -5.20
C LYS A 733 -10.65 -10.56 -5.08
N LEU A 734 -9.65 -10.77 -5.93
CA LEU A 734 -8.48 -9.91 -5.95
C LEU A 734 -8.82 -8.53 -6.53
N LYS A 735 -8.29 -7.50 -5.90
CA LYS A 735 -8.40 -6.10 -6.31
C LYS A 735 -7.07 -5.40 -6.13
N ILE A 736 -6.80 -4.44 -6.98
CA ILE A 736 -5.68 -3.50 -6.85
C ILE A 736 -6.29 -2.18 -6.40
N GLU A 737 -6.01 -1.76 -5.17
CA GLU A 737 -6.54 -0.52 -4.60
C GLU A 737 -5.57 0.64 -4.86
N ASP A 738 -4.26 0.37 -4.79
CA ASP A 738 -3.20 1.34 -5.00
C ASP A 738 -2.08 0.69 -5.82
N LEU A 739 -1.83 1.21 -7.00
CA LEU A 739 -0.83 0.67 -7.93
C LEU A 739 0.60 0.81 -7.40
N GLU A 740 0.94 1.96 -6.80
CA GLU A 740 2.30 2.21 -6.30
C GLU A 740 2.62 1.34 -5.10
N LYS A 741 1.69 1.26 -4.14
CA LYS A 741 1.86 0.38 -2.96
C LYS A 741 1.94 -1.08 -3.37
N THR A 742 1.09 -1.50 -4.30
CA THR A 742 1.09 -2.88 -4.80
C THR A 742 2.41 -3.21 -5.48
N ASP A 743 2.92 -2.31 -6.33
CA ASP A 743 4.21 -2.48 -7.00
C ASP A 743 5.37 -2.56 -5.98
N ALA A 744 5.38 -1.65 -5.00
CA ALA A 744 6.38 -1.63 -3.94
C ALA A 744 6.39 -2.94 -3.12
N VAL A 745 5.20 -3.47 -2.76
CA VAL A 745 5.08 -4.71 -2.00
C VAL A 745 5.56 -5.91 -2.82
N PHE A 746 5.20 -6.04 -4.11
CA PHE A 746 5.70 -7.12 -4.95
C PHE A 746 7.21 -7.03 -5.14
N SER A 747 7.76 -5.84 -5.39
CA SER A 747 9.21 -5.63 -5.50
C SER A 747 9.93 -5.95 -4.20
N LEU A 748 9.38 -5.56 -3.04
CA LEU A 748 9.93 -5.87 -1.72
C LEU A 748 9.93 -7.37 -1.43
N CYS A 749 8.78 -8.03 -1.60
CA CYS A 749 8.62 -9.44 -1.25
C CYS A 749 9.30 -10.38 -2.24
N MET A 750 9.22 -10.09 -3.54
CA MET A 750 9.59 -11.00 -4.62
C MET A 750 10.82 -10.56 -5.41
N GLY A 751 11.29 -9.32 -5.23
CA GLY A 751 12.47 -8.75 -5.91
C GLY A 751 13.81 -9.32 -5.43
N ASP A 752 14.91 -8.85 -6.02
CA ASP A 752 16.27 -9.34 -5.74
C ASP A 752 16.86 -8.76 -4.44
N GLU A 753 16.40 -7.59 -4.00
CA GLU A 753 16.94 -6.91 -2.83
C GLU A 753 16.63 -7.66 -1.53
N VAL A 754 17.68 -7.98 -0.77
CA VAL A 754 17.57 -8.77 0.47
C VAL A 754 17.39 -7.87 1.69
N GLU A 755 18.14 -6.78 1.78
CA GLU A 755 18.15 -5.92 2.98
C GLU A 755 16.79 -5.25 3.26
N PRO A 756 16.08 -4.64 2.28
CA PRO A 756 14.75 -4.09 2.53
C PRO A 756 13.74 -5.17 2.98
N ARG A 757 13.84 -6.37 2.41
CA ARG A 757 13.00 -7.51 2.81
C ARG A 757 13.32 -7.98 4.22
N ARG A 758 14.61 -8.04 4.59
CA ARG A 758 15.04 -8.39 5.95
C ARG A 758 14.51 -7.37 6.95
N ALA A 759 14.67 -6.08 6.68
CA ALA A 759 14.16 -5.01 7.52
C ALA A 759 12.63 -5.09 7.69
N PHE A 760 11.90 -5.34 6.61
CA PHE A 760 10.46 -5.56 6.66
C PHE A 760 10.07 -6.77 7.53
N ILE A 761 10.75 -7.91 7.35
CA ILE A 761 10.51 -9.12 8.16
C ILE A 761 10.79 -8.83 9.64
N GLN A 762 11.88 -8.11 9.95
CA GLN A 762 12.22 -7.77 11.33
C GLN A 762 11.19 -6.83 11.96
N ALA A 763 10.74 -5.80 11.22
CA ALA A 763 9.73 -4.86 11.69
C ALA A 763 8.38 -5.54 11.98
N HIS A 764 8.00 -6.54 11.15
CA HIS A 764 6.73 -7.26 11.23
C HIS A 764 6.84 -8.66 11.84
N ALA A 765 7.98 -9.00 12.44
CA ALA A 765 8.18 -10.34 13.03
C ALA A 765 7.14 -10.69 14.11
N LYS A 766 6.67 -9.69 14.84
CA LYS A 766 5.63 -9.85 15.88
C LYS A 766 4.22 -10.05 15.30
N ASP A 767 3.98 -9.73 14.04
CA ASP A 767 2.67 -9.81 13.38
C ASP A 767 2.41 -11.18 12.75
N VAL A 768 3.41 -12.05 12.74
CA VAL A 768 3.34 -13.38 12.12
C VAL A 768 2.39 -14.29 12.91
N LYS A 769 1.28 -14.68 12.27
CA LYS A 769 0.24 -15.53 12.88
C LYS A 769 0.51 -17.05 12.74
N GLN A 770 1.33 -17.44 11.78
CA GLN A 770 1.69 -18.84 11.54
C GLN A 770 3.19 -18.95 11.27
N LEU A 771 3.89 -19.62 12.15
CA LEU A 771 5.25 -20.11 11.94
C LEU A 771 5.16 -21.63 11.79
N ASP A 772 5.70 -22.16 10.71
CA ASP A 772 5.91 -23.60 10.55
C ASP A 772 7.25 -23.93 11.23
N VAL A 773 7.17 -24.23 12.55
CA VAL A 773 8.33 -24.62 13.37
C VAL A 773 8.18 -26.10 13.72
#